data_813ee8940dc35e02099a45369660babd
#
_entry.id   813ee8940dc35e02099a45369660babd
#
_cell.length_a   1.000
_cell.length_b   1.000
_cell.length_c   1.000
_cell.angle_alpha   90.00
_cell.angle_beta   90.00
_cell.angle_gamma   90.00
#
_symmetry.space_group_name_H-M   'P 1'
#
loop_
_entity.id
_entity.type
_entity.pdbx_description
1 polymer ?
#
loop_
_entity_poly.entity_id
_entity_poly.type
_entity_poly.pdbx_seq_one_letter_code
_entity_poly.pdbx_strand_id
1 'polypeptide(L)'
;MEEITITKDGILNKKVIVSTGAIEIDEVTISAERKEQQTRVKMSVTSVSQKEIQLLPSVGGTPDIAQYMQVIPGIVFTGDQGGQLFIRGGSPVQNKVTLDGMMIMQPFHSIGLFSVFDTDVMKNADVYTGGFGAQYGGRISSVLDVTTRDGNKFKHTGVVGASTFGAKASVEGPLKKPKNDDDGSITYMFSIKNSYLDKSSEIFYPYINDGNGLPFEYSDLYGKISFGSSNGTKFNLNGFSFNDNVQFTDNSALEWTNWGAGGNFVLVPSTSAVLLEGRFNYSKYSVELVEETFDPRSSSITNFALGLDMKYFIGKNELRYGFEISGLGTDFEYFNSFGIGQSQSSNTTDLAGYALYTFLLNNDKLVIDAGFRLIYYSSINYISPEPRLGVKYNVTPIFRLKASAGLYSQNLVATNSDRDVVNLFYGYVTSPESIPSTLVNEDGTTTEIDKSVQKAGHLIAGFEYNITERLNVNVEGYYKNYSQLINANRFKIFDETNIQAPEYLKTDFLVETGSVVGVDFIMKYSDRVNFIWLVYSYGVSDRWDGQQAYNPVYDRRHNVNLVASRKFGATKTWEVNARWNFGSGFPFTQTAGFYEGQPLTGGINSNVTTSNTQALSFLLGGLNEGRLPTYSRLDIGVKKTFEFDNDMKLVIDVSVTNVYDRANVFYIDRFTAEVVNQLPILPALGINYYF
;
A
#
# COMPACT_ATOMS: atom_id res chain seq x y z
N MET A 1 11.68 -37.16 -3.38
CA MET A 1 12.74 -36.13 -3.21
C MET A 1 14.00 -36.70 -3.84
N GLU A 2 14.57 -36.03 -4.79
CA GLU A 2 15.87 -36.34 -5.34
C GLU A 2 16.91 -35.46 -4.68
N GLU A 3 17.89 -36.07 -4.01
CA GLU A 3 18.99 -35.35 -3.37
C GLU A 3 20.05 -35.05 -4.44
N ILE A 4 20.37 -33.76 -4.63
CA ILE A 4 21.39 -33.32 -5.60
C ILE A 4 22.67 -33.04 -4.83
N THR A 5 23.67 -33.87 -5.00
CA THR A 5 25.01 -33.64 -4.43
C THR A 5 25.87 -32.94 -5.48
N ILE A 6 26.30 -31.70 -5.20
CA ILE A 6 27.20 -30.93 -6.05
C ILE A 6 28.64 -31.33 -5.67
N THR A 7 29.32 -32.02 -6.56
CA THR A 7 30.67 -32.58 -6.32
C THR A 7 31.82 -31.73 -6.89
N LYS A 8 31.54 -30.68 -7.66
CA LYS A 8 32.53 -29.71 -8.22
C LYS A 8 31.93 -28.33 -8.38
N ASP A 9 32.77 -27.31 -8.31
CA ASP A 9 32.42 -25.93 -8.64
C ASP A 9 31.98 -25.84 -10.10
N GLY A 10 30.68 -25.76 -10.33
CA GLY A 10 30.05 -25.66 -11.63
C GLY A 10 28.60 -25.29 -11.52
N ILE A 11 28.07 -24.63 -12.57
CA ILE A 11 26.65 -24.28 -12.66
C ILE A 11 25.88 -25.56 -13.01
N LEU A 12 25.03 -26.04 -12.11
CA LEU A 12 24.13 -27.16 -12.37
C LEU A 12 22.74 -26.60 -12.73
N ASN A 13 22.40 -26.55 -14.01
CA ASN A 13 21.04 -26.27 -14.47
C ASN A 13 20.23 -27.57 -14.43
N LYS A 14 19.42 -27.76 -13.38
CA LYS A 14 18.50 -28.90 -13.30
C LYS A 14 17.08 -28.47 -13.55
N LYS A 15 16.43 -29.05 -14.56
CA LYS A 15 15.02 -28.85 -14.87
C LYS A 15 14.20 -29.70 -13.90
N VAL A 16 13.40 -29.07 -13.06
CA VAL A 16 12.43 -29.77 -12.21
C VAL A 16 11.07 -29.71 -12.93
N ILE A 17 10.60 -30.84 -13.41
CA ILE A 17 9.26 -30.95 -13.99
C ILE A 17 8.30 -31.22 -12.83
N VAL A 18 7.44 -30.25 -12.54
CA VAL A 18 6.35 -30.43 -11.60
C VAL A 18 5.12 -30.80 -12.42
N SER A 19 4.69 -32.07 -12.34
CA SER A 19 3.42 -32.47 -12.95
C SER A 19 2.25 -31.89 -12.13
N THR A 20 1.25 -31.37 -12.80
CA THR A 20 -0.01 -30.90 -12.21
C THR A 20 -0.93 -32.07 -11.81
N GLY A 21 -0.43 -33.09 -11.17
CA GLY A 21 -1.26 -34.01 -10.43
C GLY A 21 -1.68 -33.35 -9.13
N ALA A 22 -2.96 -33.42 -8.79
CA ALA A 22 -3.50 -32.88 -7.54
C ALA A 22 -2.97 -33.66 -6.31
N ILE A 23 -1.68 -33.51 -6.04
CA ILE A 23 -1.08 -33.85 -4.76
C ILE A 23 -1.04 -32.56 -3.97
N GLU A 24 -1.77 -32.51 -2.86
CA GLU A 24 -1.73 -31.40 -1.90
C GLU A 24 -0.27 -31.14 -1.49
N ILE A 25 0.30 -30.05 -2.02
CA ILE A 25 1.71 -29.66 -1.85
C ILE A 25 1.92 -28.87 -0.55
N ASP A 26 1.15 -29.12 0.49
CA ASP A 26 1.31 -28.39 1.77
C ASP A 26 2.69 -28.62 2.40
N GLU A 27 3.23 -29.82 2.27
CA GLU A 27 4.51 -30.20 2.92
C GLU A 27 5.73 -29.63 2.21
N VAL A 28 5.68 -29.47 0.89
CA VAL A 28 6.77 -28.88 0.09
C VAL A 28 6.81 -27.36 0.24
N THR A 29 5.66 -26.72 0.30
CA THR A 29 5.55 -25.27 0.51
C THR A 29 6.09 -24.88 1.89
N ILE A 30 5.72 -25.60 2.95
CA ILE A 30 6.20 -25.37 4.32
C ILE A 30 7.72 -25.55 4.42
N SER A 31 8.31 -26.51 3.72
CA SER A 31 9.75 -26.74 3.75
C SER A 31 10.54 -25.66 3.00
N ALA A 32 10.00 -25.14 1.89
CA ALA A 32 10.61 -24.07 1.12
C ALA A 32 10.57 -22.73 1.89
N GLU A 33 9.43 -22.38 2.47
CA GLU A 33 9.31 -21.20 3.33
C GLU A 33 10.25 -21.25 4.54
N ARG A 34 10.38 -22.40 5.19
CA ARG A 34 11.33 -22.58 6.30
C ARG A 34 12.77 -22.38 5.89
N LYS A 35 13.17 -22.88 4.73
CA LYS A 35 14.52 -22.69 4.20
C LYS A 35 14.78 -21.22 3.89
N GLU A 36 13.80 -20.53 3.29
CA GLU A 36 13.89 -19.10 3.04
C GLU A 36 13.95 -18.30 4.35
N GLN A 37 13.13 -18.66 5.35
CA GLN A 37 13.19 -18.10 6.69
C GLN A 37 14.56 -18.28 7.37
N GLN A 38 15.34 -19.27 7.02
CA GLN A 38 16.68 -19.49 7.58
C GLN A 38 17.77 -18.75 6.81
N THR A 39 17.64 -18.58 5.49
CA THR A 39 18.71 -18.11 4.60
C THR A 39 18.59 -16.66 4.15
N ARG A 40 17.46 -15.97 4.41
CA ARG A 40 17.26 -14.56 4.05
C ARG A 40 16.90 -13.71 5.27
N VAL A 41 17.39 -12.48 5.29
CA VAL A 41 16.95 -11.48 6.28
C VAL A 41 15.63 -10.89 5.79
N LYS A 42 14.52 -11.48 6.21
CA LYS A 42 13.18 -10.92 5.98
C LYS A 42 12.75 -10.17 7.24
N MET A 43 13.03 -8.87 7.32
CA MET A 43 12.63 -8.01 8.43
C MET A 43 11.41 -7.19 8.01
N SER A 44 10.36 -7.21 8.83
CA SER A 44 9.13 -6.44 8.58
C SER A 44 8.51 -6.70 7.20
N VAL A 45 8.59 -7.94 6.71
CA VAL A 45 8.06 -8.35 5.42
C VAL A 45 6.96 -9.39 5.60
N THR A 46 5.79 -9.10 5.03
CA THR A 46 4.70 -10.06 4.88
C THR A 46 4.50 -10.34 3.41
N SER A 47 4.77 -11.58 2.98
CA SER A 47 4.46 -12.04 1.63
C SER A 47 3.05 -12.61 1.62
N VAL A 48 2.20 -12.09 0.74
CA VAL A 48 0.78 -12.40 0.64
C VAL A 48 0.53 -13.18 -0.65
N SER A 49 0.01 -14.38 -0.53
CA SER A 49 -0.39 -15.20 -1.68
C SER A 49 -1.90 -15.10 -1.95
N GLN A 50 -2.32 -15.42 -3.17
CA GLN A 50 -3.74 -15.51 -3.54
C GLN A 50 -4.53 -16.44 -2.58
N LYS A 51 -3.93 -17.58 -2.17
CA LYS A 51 -4.57 -18.53 -1.25
C LYS A 51 -4.83 -17.91 0.12
N GLU A 52 -3.90 -17.11 0.64
CA GLU A 52 -4.06 -16.47 1.94
C GLU A 52 -5.13 -15.39 1.94
N ILE A 53 -5.26 -14.64 0.84
CA ILE A 53 -6.35 -13.64 0.67
C ILE A 53 -7.71 -14.33 0.71
N GLN A 54 -7.83 -15.51 0.11
CA GLN A 54 -9.08 -16.28 0.08
C GLN A 54 -9.50 -16.84 1.46
N LEU A 55 -8.62 -16.87 2.47
CA LEU A 55 -8.94 -17.31 3.83
C LEU A 55 -9.72 -16.27 4.65
N LEU A 56 -9.75 -15.01 4.19
CA LEU A 56 -10.50 -13.95 4.85
C LEU A 56 -11.96 -13.93 4.39
N PRO A 57 -12.89 -13.40 5.22
CA PRO A 57 -14.23 -13.08 4.76
C PRO A 57 -14.16 -12.13 3.57
N SER A 58 -14.89 -12.45 2.53
CA SER A 58 -14.99 -11.57 1.34
C SER A 58 -15.93 -10.41 1.66
N VAL A 59 -15.53 -9.19 1.40
CA VAL A 59 -16.45 -8.07 1.38
C VAL A 59 -17.06 -7.97 -0.01
N GLY A 60 -18.37 -7.76 -0.11
CA GLY A 60 -19.06 -7.76 -1.39
C GLY A 60 -19.02 -9.09 -2.17
N GLY A 61 -18.74 -10.22 -1.51
CA GLY A 61 -18.74 -11.55 -2.12
C GLY A 61 -17.52 -11.90 -3.00
N THR A 62 -16.48 -11.06 -2.98
CA THR A 62 -15.22 -11.30 -3.70
C THR A 62 -14.01 -11.10 -2.80
N PRO A 63 -13.04 -12.06 -2.74
CA PRO A 63 -11.79 -11.86 -2.01
C PRO A 63 -10.96 -10.72 -2.60
N ASP A 64 -10.46 -9.84 -1.75
CA ASP A 64 -9.65 -8.69 -2.16
C ASP A 64 -8.45 -8.47 -1.22
N ILE A 65 -7.31 -8.01 -1.77
CA ILE A 65 -6.10 -7.75 -0.99
C ILE A 65 -6.29 -6.58 -0.01
N ALA A 66 -7.21 -5.63 -0.27
CA ALA A 66 -7.50 -4.54 0.65
C ALA A 66 -7.87 -5.05 2.05
N GLN A 67 -8.60 -6.15 2.13
CA GLN A 67 -9.01 -6.77 3.39
C GLN A 67 -7.83 -7.47 4.09
N TYR A 68 -6.92 -8.04 3.30
CA TYR A 68 -5.71 -8.63 3.85
C TYR A 68 -4.75 -7.56 4.38
N MET A 69 -4.63 -6.42 3.69
CA MET A 69 -3.80 -5.30 4.12
C MET A 69 -4.21 -4.77 5.50
N GLN A 70 -5.52 -4.79 5.82
CA GLN A 70 -6.05 -4.33 7.11
C GLN A 70 -5.58 -5.18 8.29
N VAL A 71 -5.16 -6.43 8.07
CA VAL A 71 -4.70 -7.35 9.13
C VAL A 71 -3.18 -7.46 9.22
N ILE A 72 -2.43 -6.81 8.33
CA ILE A 72 -0.96 -6.80 8.38
C ILE A 72 -0.48 -5.93 9.57
N PRO A 73 0.56 -6.38 10.32
CA PRO A 73 1.09 -5.63 11.45
C PRO A 73 1.62 -4.25 11.05
N GLY A 74 1.36 -3.25 11.89
CA GLY A 74 1.80 -1.88 11.67
C GLY A 74 1.06 -1.13 10.58
N ILE A 75 0.05 -1.72 9.95
CA ILE A 75 -0.83 -1.05 8.98
C ILE A 75 -2.07 -0.52 9.71
N VAL A 76 -2.32 0.76 9.51
CA VAL A 76 -3.53 1.45 9.95
C VAL A 76 -4.32 1.86 8.72
N PHE A 77 -5.56 1.42 8.65
CA PHE A 77 -6.49 1.71 7.58
C PHE A 77 -7.56 2.68 8.08
N THR A 78 -7.89 3.69 7.30
CA THR A 78 -8.78 4.77 7.73
C THR A 78 -10.25 4.39 7.78
N GLY A 79 -10.62 3.25 7.22
CA GLY A 79 -11.98 2.71 7.26
C GLY A 79 -12.54 2.41 5.89
N ASP A 80 -13.87 2.40 5.81
CA ASP A 80 -14.61 1.89 4.66
C ASP A 80 -14.70 2.87 3.48
N GLN A 81 -14.20 4.11 3.65
CA GLN A 81 -14.17 5.13 2.59
C GLN A 81 -12.78 5.78 2.52
N GLY A 82 -12.38 6.14 1.31
CA GLY A 82 -11.10 6.81 1.06
C GLY A 82 -9.86 5.91 1.02
N GLY A 83 -9.94 4.64 1.42
CA GLY A 83 -8.96 3.57 1.18
C GLY A 83 -7.48 3.91 1.41
N GLN A 84 -7.12 4.61 2.51
CA GLN A 84 -5.76 5.07 2.72
C GLN A 84 -4.96 4.15 3.66
N LEU A 85 -3.69 3.88 3.29
CA LEU A 85 -2.76 3.08 4.09
C LEU A 85 -1.75 3.95 4.81
N PHE A 86 -1.81 3.94 6.13
CA PHE A 86 -0.77 4.49 6.99
C PHE A 86 0.05 3.34 7.57
N ILE A 87 1.37 3.36 7.36
CA ILE A 87 2.21 2.22 7.71
C ILE A 87 3.29 2.64 8.69
N ARG A 88 3.20 2.14 9.96
CA ARG A 88 4.11 2.47 11.05
C ARG A 88 4.40 3.97 11.10
N GLY A 89 3.34 4.78 11.19
CA GLY A 89 3.40 6.23 11.29
C GLY A 89 3.84 6.97 10.03
N GLY A 90 3.86 6.32 8.88
CA GLY A 90 4.05 6.97 7.58
C GLY A 90 2.74 7.20 6.86
N SER A 91 2.64 8.30 6.11
CA SER A 91 1.49 8.67 5.30
C SER A 91 1.45 7.91 3.96
N PRO A 92 0.31 7.89 3.25
CA PRO A 92 0.16 7.16 1.98
C PRO A 92 1.22 7.50 0.92
N VAL A 93 1.56 8.78 0.74
CA VAL A 93 2.59 9.22 -0.23
C VAL A 93 4.00 8.68 0.11
N GLN A 94 4.24 8.29 1.36
CA GLN A 94 5.52 7.75 1.82
C GLN A 94 5.64 6.24 1.57
N ASN A 95 4.61 5.61 1.01
CA ASN A 95 4.60 4.21 0.64
C ASN A 95 4.87 4.07 -0.87
N LYS A 96 5.72 3.13 -1.26
CA LYS A 96 5.91 2.75 -2.66
C LYS A 96 4.97 1.60 -2.98
N VAL A 97 4.04 1.79 -3.91
CA VAL A 97 3.19 0.72 -4.41
C VAL A 97 3.52 0.44 -5.85
N THR A 98 3.77 -0.83 -6.19
CA THR A 98 4.08 -1.23 -7.55
C THR A 98 3.25 -2.44 -7.98
N LEU A 99 2.88 -2.48 -9.27
CA LEU A 99 2.27 -3.61 -9.95
C LEU A 99 3.17 -4.01 -11.11
N ASP A 100 3.82 -5.18 -11.04
CA ASP A 100 4.85 -5.63 -12.00
C ASP A 100 5.95 -4.58 -12.26
N GLY A 101 6.27 -3.78 -11.23
CA GLY A 101 7.27 -2.69 -11.28
C GLY A 101 6.73 -1.33 -11.71
N MET A 102 5.49 -1.22 -12.23
CA MET A 102 4.81 0.06 -12.52
C MET A 102 4.32 0.70 -11.22
N MET A 103 4.52 2.01 -11.08
CA MET A 103 4.08 2.76 -9.90
C MET A 103 2.56 2.96 -9.92
N ILE A 104 1.91 2.62 -8.81
CA ILE A 104 0.49 2.83 -8.55
C ILE A 104 0.37 3.89 -7.46
N MET A 105 -0.31 5.01 -7.73
CA MET A 105 -0.48 6.10 -6.76
C MET A 105 -1.65 5.84 -5.81
N GLN A 106 -2.79 5.41 -6.35
CA GLN A 106 -3.97 5.07 -5.56
C GLN A 106 -4.23 3.56 -5.70
N PRO A 107 -3.87 2.74 -4.71
CA PRO A 107 -4.02 1.29 -4.79
C PRO A 107 -5.39 0.78 -4.37
N PHE A 108 -6.27 1.65 -3.86
CA PHE A 108 -7.62 1.32 -3.41
C PHE A 108 -8.65 2.24 -4.02
N HIS A 109 -9.82 1.70 -4.26
CA HIS A 109 -10.99 2.49 -4.65
C HIS A 109 -11.47 3.36 -3.49
N SER A 110 -12.25 4.40 -3.80
CA SER A 110 -12.78 5.36 -2.83
C SER A 110 -13.66 4.69 -1.77
N ILE A 111 -14.35 3.60 -2.11
CA ILE A 111 -14.82 2.65 -1.11
C ILE A 111 -13.63 1.80 -0.66
N GLY A 112 -13.01 2.11 0.45
CA GLY A 112 -11.76 1.51 0.91
C GLY A 112 -11.78 -0.01 1.16
N LEU A 113 -12.85 -0.69 0.76
CA LEU A 113 -13.02 -2.14 0.86
C LEU A 113 -12.43 -2.91 -0.33
N PHE A 114 -12.12 -2.23 -1.43
CA PHE A 114 -11.62 -2.85 -2.65
C PHE A 114 -10.31 -2.21 -3.12
N SER A 115 -9.44 -3.06 -3.62
CA SER A 115 -8.21 -2.64 -4.27
C SER A 115 -8.35 -2.64 -5.79
N VAL A 116 -7.45 -1.94 -6.47
CA VAL A 116 -7.32 -2.00 -7.93
C VAL A 116 -6.74 -3.34 -8.41
N PHE A 117 -6.24 -4.18 -7.49
CA PHE A 117 -5.59 -5.44 -7.84
C PHE A 117 -6.60 -6.59 -7.92
N ASP A 118 -6.65 -7.29 -9.05
CA ASP A 118 -7.43 -8.52 -9.15
C ASP A 118 -6.65 -9.69 -8.53
N THR A 119 -7.22 -10.25 -7.47
CA THR A 119 -6.63 -11.38 -6.72
C THR A 119 -6.41 -12.62 -7.58
N ASP A 120 -7.22 -12.83 -8.64
CA ASP A 120 -7.12 -14.01 -9.49
C ASP A 120 -5.91 -13.97 -10.43
N VAL A 121 -5.37 -12.78 -10.76
CA VAL A 121 -4.18 -12.63 -11.59
C VAL A 121 -2.90 -12.42 -10.77
N MET A 122 -3.02 -12.19 -9.47
CA MET A 122 -1.86 -12.03 -8.58
C MET A 122 -1.10 -13.35 -8.40
N LYS A 123 0.23 -13.23 -8.36
CA LYS A 123 1.13 -14.27 -7.89
C LYS A 123 1.41 -14.11 -6.39
N ASN A 124 1.91 -12.96 -6.01
CA ASN A 124 2.18 -12.56 -4.63
C ASN A 124 2.19 -11.04 -4.50
N ALA A 125 2.03 -10.56 -3.27
CA ALA A 125 2.32 -9.20 -2.88
C ALA A 125 3.28 -9.23 -1.69
N ASP A 126 4.41 -8.54 -1.81
CA ASP A 126 5.38 -8.40 -0.73
C ASP A 126 5.21 -7.03 -0.07
N VAL A 127 4.86 -7.05 1.21
CA VAL A 127 4.60 -5.85 2.00
C VAL A 127 5.73 -5.63 2.99
N TYR A 128 6.54 -4.60 2.76
CA TYR A 128 7.63 -4.17 3.63
C TYR A 128 7.13 -3.01 4.48
N THR A 129 6.88 -3.22 5.77
CA THR A 129 6.40 -2.15 6.67
C THR A 129 7.53 -1.29 7.25
N GLY A 130 8.78 -1.58 6.87
CA GLY A 130 9.99 -0.83 7.18
C GLY A 130 11.23 -1.67 6.93
N GLY A 131 12.42 -1.09 7.05
CA GLY A 131 13.69 -1.83 6.92
C GLY A 131 13.93 -2.49 5.56
N PHE A 132 13.33 -1.98 4.48
CA PHE A 132 13.47 -2.55 3.14
C PHE A 132 14.87 -2.36 2.56
N GLY A 133 15.31 -3.35 1.74
CA GLY A 133 16.65 -3.42 1.20
C GLY A 133 16.98 -2.34 0.17
N ALA A 134 18.27 -2.22 -0.22
CA ALA A 134 18.81 -1.17 -1.08
C ALA A 134 18.25 -1.16 -2.51
N GLN A 135 17.61 -2.24 -2.97
CA GLN A 135 16.94 -2.33 -4.27
C GLN A 135 15.70 -1.42 -4.37
N TYR A 136 15.10 -1.05 -3.25
CA TYR A 136 13.96 -0.13 -3.20
C TYR A 136 14.40 1.27 -2.75
N GLY A 137 13.88 2.32 -3.37
CA GLY A 137 14.18 3.70 -3.00
C GLY A 137 13.07 4.66 -3.40
N GLY A 138 13.28 5.97 -3.09
CA GLY A 138 12.35 7.05 -3.41
C GLY A 138 11.09 7.07 -2.53
N ARG A 139 11.08 6.35 -1.41
CA ARG A 139 10.05 6.39 -0.38
C ARG A 139 10.67 6.15 0.99
N ILE A 140 10.04 6.72 2.02
CA ILE A 140 10.59 6.77 3.38
C ILE A 140 9.83 5.94 4.41
N SER A 141 8.71 5.29 4.05
CA SER A 141 7.94 4.50 5.03
C SER A 141 7.87 3.02 4.72
N SER A 142 7.36 2.63 3.55
CA SER A 142 7.09 1.23 3.22
C SER A 142 7.15 0.94 1.72
N VAL A 143 7.08 -0.36 1.37
CA VAL A 143 6.95 -0.83 -0.01
C VAL A 143 5.87 -1.91 -0.07
N LEU A 144 4.94 -1.80 -1.03
CA LEU A 144 4.01 -2.83 -1.46
C LEU A 144 4.34 -3.19 -2.91
N ASP A 145 4.91 -4.38 -3.11
CA ASP A 145 5.32 -4.86 -4.43
C ASP A 145 4.44 -6.02 -4.88
N VAL A 146 3.48 -5.73 -5.77
CA VAL A 146 2.53 -6.69 -6.32
C VAL A 146 3.06 -7.25 -7.62
N THR A 147 3.19 -8.57 -7.68
CA THR A 147 3.61 -9.30 -8.88
C THR A 147 2.46 -10.15 -9.38
N THR A 148 2.17 -10.09 -10.67
CA THR A 148 1.19 -10.96 -11.32
C THR A 148 1.83 -12.26 -11.78
N ARG A 149 1.00 -13.29 -11.95
CA ARG A 149 1.45 -14.58 -12.51
C ARG A 149 1.57 -14.50 -14.03
N ASP A 150 2.22 -15.46 -14.64
CA ASP A 150 2.20 -15.64 -16.09
C ASP A 150 0.93 -16.44 -16.47
N GLY A 151 0.41 -16.23 -17.68
CA GLY A 151 -0.73 -17.00 -18.20
C GLY A 151 -0.45 -18.50 -18.32
N ASN A 152 -1.49 -19.32 -18.34
CA ASN A 152 -1.38 -20.76 -18.46
C ASN A 152 -0.72 -21.15 -19.79
N LYS A 153 0.29 -22.03 -19.75
CA LYS A 153 1.07 -22.43 -20.94
C LYS A 153 0.40 -23.55 -21.77
N PHE A 154 -0.56 -24.26 -21.19
CA PHE A 154 -1.08 -25.51 -21.77
C PHE A 154 -2.53 -25.43 -22.18
N LYS A 155 -3.37 -24.77 -21.41
CA LYS A 155 -4.82 -24.66 -21.64
C LYS A 155 -5.33 -23.23 -21.42
N HIS A 156 -6.44 -22.92 -22.08
CA HIS A 156 -7.16 -21.69 -21.75
C HIS A 156 -7.97 -21.92 -20.48
N THR A 157 -7.87 -21.00 -19.56
CA THR A 157 -8.57 -21.03 -18.27
C THR A 157 -9.04 -19.62 -17.94
N GLY A 158 -10.01 -19.51 -17.06
CA GLY A 158 -10.53 -18.21 -16.68
C GLY A 158 -11.44 -18.28 -15.47
N VAL A 159 -11.88 -17.11 -15.06
CA VAL A 159 -12.86 -16.90 -13.99
C VAL A 159 -13.90 -15.91 -14.48
N VAL A 160 -15.15 -16.22 -14.26
CA VAL A 160 -16.26 -15.26 -14.37
C VAL A 160 -16.97 -15.22 -13.03
N GLY A 161 -17.13 -14.04 -12.49
CA GLY A 161 -17.76 -13.83 -11.20
C GLY A 161 -18.70 -12.64 -11.19
N ALA A 162 -19.74 -12.76 -10.39
CA ALA A 162 -20.67 -11.68 -10.08
C ALA A 162 -21.00 -11.69 -8.60
N SER A 163 -21.26 -10.52 -8.05
CA SER A 163 -21.62 -10.35 -6.65
C SER A 163 -22.67 -9.25 -6.51
N THR A 164 -23.11 -9.01 -5.29
CA THR A 164 -24.00 -7.88 -5.00
C THR A 164 -23.35 -6.51 -5.28
N PHE A 165 -22.02 -6.43 -5.39
CA PHE A 165 -21.28 -5.15 -5.54
C PHE A 165 -20.72 -4.94 -6.93
N GLY A 166 -20.44 -6.00 -7.69
CA GLY A 166 -19.79 -5.88 -8.98
C GLY A 166 -19.62 -7.21 -9.70
N ALA A 167 -19.03 -7.15 -10.87
CA ALA A 167 -18.71 -8.32 -11.69
C ALA A 167 -17.23 -8.29 -12.09
N LYS A 168 -16.68 -9.49 -12.34
CA LYS A 168 -15.31 -9.65 -12.82
C LYS A 168 -15.23 -10.78 -13.85
N ALA A 169 -14.27 -10.66 -14.73
CA ALA A 169 -13.89 -11.74 -15.63
C ALA A 169 -12.37 -11.73 -15.84
N SER A 170 -11.77 -12.89 -15.82
CA SER A 170 -10.38 -13.04 -16.23
C SER A 170 -10.25 -14.25 -17.17
N VAL A 171 -9.36 -14.13 -18.14
CA VAL A 171 -9.04 -15.18 -19.09
C VAL A 171 -7.54 -15.21 -19.36
N GLU A 172 -7.01 -16.41 -19.45
CA GLU A 172 -5.60 -16.63 -19.74
C GLU A 172 -5.39 -17.87 -20.59
N GLY A 173 -4.26 -17.95 -21.25
CA GLY A 173 -3.93 -19.14 -22.01
C GLY A 173 -2.70 -18.98 -22.90
N PRO A 174 -2.34 -20.04 -23.64
CA PRO A 174 -1.24 -20.01 -24.58
C PRO A 174 -1.62 -19.35 -25.89
N LEU A 175 -0.82 -18.36 -26.33
CA LEU A 175 -0.74 -17.92 -27.73
C LEU A 175 0.16 -18.88 -28.52
N LYS A 176 1.23 -19.37 -27.87
CA LYS A 176 2.09 -20.44 -28.39
C LYS A 176 2.35 -21.46 -27.30
N LYS A 177 1.89 -22.71 -27.51
CA LYS A 177 2.19 -23.82 -26.60
C LYS A 177 3.59 -24.34 -26.82
N PRO A 178 4.33 -24.74 -25.77
CA PRO A 178 5.59 -25.45 -25.93
C PRO A 178 5.29 -26.84 -26.54
N LYS A 179 6.01 -27.21 -27.60
CA LYS A 179 5.86 -28.52 -28.27
C LYS A 179 6.62 -29.63 -27.52
N ASN A 180 7.69 -29.26 -26.87
CA ASN A 180 8.53 -30.12 -26.05
C ASN A 180 9.14 -29.30 -24.90
N ASP A 181 9.91 -29.94 -24.05
CA ASP A 181 10.53 -29.33 -22.88
C ASP A 181 11.55 -28.22 -23.21
N ASP A 182 12.12 -28.22 -24.41
CA ASP A 182 13.12 -27.24 -24.86
C ASP A 182 12.50 -26.08 -25.65
N ASP A 183 11.19 -26.07 -25.88
CA ASP A 183 10.53 -25.01 -26.63
C ASP A 183 10.07 -23.87 -25.71
N GLY A 184 10.06 -22.66 -26.25
CA GLY A 184 9.51 -21.48 -25.60
C GLY A 184 7.99 -21.42 -25.69
N SER A 185 7.41 -20.69 -24.76
CA SER A 185 5.94 -20.44 -24.72
C SER A 185 5.63 -18.94 -24.82
N ILE A 186 4.48 -18.61 -25.39
CA ILE A 186 3.89 -17.28 -25.32
C ILE A 186 2.52 -17.42 -24.69
N THR A 187 2.26 -16.66 -23.63
CA THR A 187 0.98 -16.71 -22.94
C THR A 187 0.38 -15.30 -22.81
N TYR A 188 -0.92 -15.25 -22.70
CA TYR A 188 -1.63 -14.02 -22.40
C TYR A 188 -2.45 -14.18 -21.11
N MET A 189 -2.72 -13.06 -20.48
CA MET A 189 -3.62 -12.90 -19.34
C MET A 189 -4.34 -11.58 -19.49
N PHE A 190 -5.65 -11.59 -19.26
CA PHE A 190 -6.50 -10.42 -19.29
C PHE A 190 -7.50 -10.49 -18.15
N SER A 191 -7.72 -9.37 -17.46
CA SER A 191 -8.70 -9.25 -16.38
C SER A 191 -9.45 -7.95 -16.48
N ILE A 192 -10.75 -8.01 -16.20
CA ILE A 192 -11.64 -6.86 -16.05
C ILE A 192 -12.45 -7.02 -14.76
N LYS A 193 -12.59 -5.93 -14.04
CA LYS A 193 -13.43 -5.83 -12.85
C LYS A 193 -14.23 -4.53 -12.91
N ASN A 194 -15.53 -4.60 -12.64
CA ASN A 194 -16.41 -3.44 -12.66
C ASN A 194 -17.35 -3.49 -11.46
N SER A 195 -17.51 -2.35 -10.78
CA SER A 195 -18.52 -2.16 -9.74
C SER A 195 -19.77 -1.54 -10.34
N TYR A 196 -20.91 -1.95 -9.85
CA TYR A 196 -22.22 -1.33 -10.06
C TYR A 196 -22.90 -1.04 -8.71
N LEU A 197 -22.06 -0.77 -7.70
CA LEU A 197 -22.50 -0.60 -6.32
C LEU A 197 -23.41 0.62 -6.14
N ASP A 198 -23.22 1.66 -6.95
CA ASP A 198 -24.08 2.84 -7.02
C ASP A 198 -25.55 2.47 -7.23
N LYS A 199 -25.83 1.52 -8.12
CA LYS A 199 -27.19 1.04 -8.45
C LYS A 199 -27.66 -0.14 -7.61
N SER A 200 -26.76 -1.10 -7.37
CA SER A 200 -27.13 -2.30 -6.62
C SER A 200 -27.40 -2.03 -5.14
N SER A 201 -26.72 -1.05 -4.56
CA SER A 201 -26.91 -0.71 -3.15
C SER A 201 -28.29 -0.10 -2.87
N GLU A 202 -28.86 0.65 -3.79
CA GLU A 202 -30.25 1.14 -3.68
C GLU A 202 -31.26 0.00 -3.52
N ILE A 203 -30.99 -1.12 -4.21
CA ILE A 203 -31.87 -2.30 -4.22
C ILE A 203 -31.61 -3.19 -2.99
N PHE A 204 -30.37 -3.50 -2.71
CA PHE A 204 -30.01 -4.48 -1.67
C PHE A 204 -29.86 -3.86 -0.29
N TYR A 205 -29.62 -2.55 -0.20
CA TYR A 205 -29.33 -1.83 1.06
C TYR A 205 -30.16 -0.52 1.18
N PRO A 206 -31.49 -0.58 1.07
CA PRO A 206 -32.34 0.62 1.10
C PRO A 206 -32.32 1.39 2.45
N TYR A 207 -31.65 0.87 3.45
CA TYR A 207 -31.43 1.50 4.75
C TYR A 207 -30.16 2.36 4.80
N ILE A 208 -29.38 2.43 3.71
CA ILE A 208 -28.17 3.25 3.62
C ILE A 208 -28.50 4.56 2.94
N ASN A 209 -28.02 5.66 3.51
CA ASN A 209 -28.11 7.01 2.92
C ASN A 209 -29.56 7.37 2.50
N ASP A 210 -30.53 7.09 3.39
CA ASP A 210 -31.96 7.34 3.17
C ASP A 210 -32.52 6.73 1.87
N GLY A 211 -31.96 5.58 1.46
CA GLY A 211 -32.36 4.88 0.24
C GLY A 211 -31.63 5.26 -1.04
N ASN A 212 -30.72 6.24 -0.96
CA ASN A 212 -29.90 6.67 -2.11
C ASN A 212 -28.69 5.73 -2.38
N GLY A 213 -28.49 4.71 -1.53
CA GLY A 213 -27.42 3.75 -1.71
C GLY A 213 -26.02 4.30 -1.46
N LEU A 214 -25.03 3.66 -2.04
CA LEU A 214 -23.60 3.99 -1.92
C LEU A 214 -23.10 4.60 -3.23
N PRO A 215 -22.48 5.79 -3.23
CA PRO A 215 -22.15 6.56 -4.43
C PRO A 215 -20.86 6.10 -5.14
N PHE A 216 -20.53 4.81 -5.14
CA PHE A 216 -19.24 4.30 -5.61
C PHE A 216 -19.37 3.47 -6.88
N GLU A 217 -18.67 3.91 -7.93
CA GLU A 217 -18.51 3.19 -9.19
C GLU A 217 -17.04 3.12 -9.56
N TYR A 218 -16.56 1.93 -9.98
CA TYR A 218 -15.19 1.78 -10.46
C TYR A 218 -15.07 0.73 -11.56
N SER A 219 -14.03 0.86 -12.38
CA SER A 219 -13.66 -0.12 -13.39
C SER A 219 -12.16 -0.33 -13.46
N ASP A 220 -11.74 -1.59 -13.51
CA ASP A 220 -10.35 -2.03 -13.58
C ASP A 220 -10.11 -2.91 -14.78
N LEU A 221 -9.03 -2.67 -15.46
CA LEU A 221 -8.52 -3.44 -16.58
C LEU A 221 -7.06 -3.77 -16.35
N TYR A 222 -6.68 -5.02 -16.57
CA TYR A 222 -5.29 -5.45 -16.57
C TYR A 222 -5.03 -6.43 -17.72
N GLY A 223 -3.88 -6.29 -18.37
CA GLY A 223 -3.43 -7.19 -19.42
C GLY A 223 -1.95 -7.49 -19.37
N LYS A 224 -1.55 -8.72 -19.68
CA LYS A 224 -0.16 -9.18 -19.70
C LYS A 224 0.07 -10.19 -20.83
N ILE A 225 1.19 -10.02 -21.54
CA ILE A 225 1.73 -11.01 -22.48
C ILE A 225 3.10 -11.44 -21.96
N SER A 226 3.31 -12.75 -21.83
CA SER A 226 4.53 -13.32 -21.30
C SER A 226 5.21 -14.22 -22.32
N PHE A 227 6.47 -13.97 -22.60
CA PHE A 227 7.35 -14.78 -23.42
C PHE A 227 8.30 -15.53 -22.51
N GLY A 228 8.26 -16.84 -22.54
CA GLY A 228 9.12 -17.70 -21.71
C GLY A 228 9.95 -18.66 -22.56
N SER A 229 11.24 -18.72 -22.29
CA SER A 229 12.15 -19.72 -22.85
C SER A 229 12.34 -20.89 -21.92
N SER A 230 12.81 -22.02 -22.45
CA SER A 230 13.10 -23.25 -21.69
C SER A 230 14.21 -23.08 -20.63
N ASN A 231 15.17 -22.16 -20.85
CA ASN A 231 16.26 -21.88 -19.91
C ASN A 231 15.86 -20.98 -18.73
N GLY A 232 14.59 -20.54 -18.66
CA GLY A 232 14.09 -19.62 -17.61
C GLY A 232 14.18 -18.14 -17.98
N THR A 233 14.71 -17.78 -19.15
CA THR A 233 14.63 -16.40 -19.67
C THR A 233 13.19 -16.03 -19.94
N LYS A 234 12.78 -14.84 -19.49
CA LYS A 234 11.43 -14.32 -19.63
C LYS A 234 11.43 -12.89 -20.09
N PHE A 235 10.41 -12.52 -20.85
CA PHE A 235 10.07 -11.14 -21.17
C PHE A 235 8.58 -10.95 -21.04
N ASN A 236 8.15 -9.92 -20.33
CA ASN A 236 6.73 -9.60 -20.11
C ASN A 236 6.43 -8.20 -20.63
N LEU A 237 5.28 -8.04 -21.25
CA LEU A 237 4.63 -6.77 -21.52
C LEU A 237 3.31 -6.74 -20.77
N ASN A 238 3.03 -5.66 -20.08
CA ASN A 238 1.83 -5.51 -19.24
C ASN A 238 1.31 -4.07 -19.27
N GLY A 239 0.03 -3.93 -18.98
CA GLY A 239 -0.64 -2.65 -18.87
C GLY A 239 -1.89 -2.73 -18.01
N PHE A 240 -2.29 -1.61 -17.46
CA PHE A 240 -3.47 -1.47 -16.63
C PHE A 240 -4.18 -0.14 -16.87
N SER A 241 -5.48 -0.11 -16.56
CA SER A 241 -6.29 1.10 -16.47
C SER A 241 -7.30 0.92 -15.35
N PHE A 242 -7.24 1.79 -14.35
CA PHE A 242 -8.11 1.81 -13.18
C PHE A 242 -8.81 3.16 -13.11
N ASN A 243 -10.12 3.15 -12.90
CA ASN A 243 -10.94 4.35 -12.84
C ASN A 243 -11.89 4.24 -11.65
N ASP A 244 -12.15 5.36 -11.01
CA ASP A 244 -13.06 5.47 -9.87
C ASP A 244 -13.86 6.76 -10.00
N ASN A 245 -15.15 6.69 -9.72
CA ASN A 245 -16.07 7.80 -9.74
C ASN A 245 -16.97 7.75 -8.51
N VAL A 246 -17.02 8.84 -7.77
CA VAL A 246 -17.85 8.98 -6.58
C VAL A 246 -18.67 10.26 -6.70
N GLN A 247 -19.98 10.11 -6.71
CA GLN A 247 -20.92 11.23 -6.75
C GLN A 247 -21.64 11.35 -5.40
N PHE A 248 -21.23 12.32 -4.60
CA PHE A 248 -21.85 12.57 -3.30
C PHE A 248 -23.21 13.29 -3.46
N THR A 249 -24.05 13.17 -2.44
CA THR A 249 -25.42 13.75 -2.46
C THR A 249 -25.46 15.26 -2.40
N ASP A 250 -24.39 15.91 -1.98
CA ASP A 250 -24.22 17.36 -1.86
C ASP A 250 -23.63 18.04 -3.11
N ASN A 251 -23.76 17.41 -4.28
CA ASN A 251 -23.17 17.81 -5.56
C ASN A 251 -21.62 17.81 -5.59
N SER A 252 -20.98 17.19 -4.61
CA SER A 252 -19.54 16.96 -4.66
C SER A 252 -19.24 15.71 -5.47
N ALA A 253 -18.20 15.76 -6.31
CA ALA A 253 -17.76 14.66 -7.14
C ALA A 253 -16.24 14.45 -6.99
N LEU A 254 -15.84 13.19 -6.83
CA LEU A 254 -14.45 12.78 -6.86
C LEU A 254 -14.23 11.79 -7.99
N GLU A 255 -13.37 12.14 -8.91
CA GLU A 255 -12.97 11.25 -10.01
C GLU A 255 -11.46 11.04 -9.99
N TRP A 256 -11.02 9.80 -10.18
CA TRP A 256 -9.61 9.56 -10.45
C TRP A 256 -9.40 8.45 -11.48
N THR A 257 -8.31 8.59 -12.20
CA THR A 257 -7.83 7.60 -13.18
C THR A 257 -6.38 7.27 -12.92
N ASN A 258 -6.01 6.00 -13.09
CA ASN A 258 -4.66 5.52 -12.99
C ASN A 258 -4.39 4.50 -14.10
N TRP A 259 -3.51 4.81 -15.05
CA TRP A 259 -3.17 3.91 -16.13
C TRP A 259 -1.67 3.81 -16.33
N GLY A 260 -1.24 2.70 -16.88
CA GLY A 260 0.18 2.51 -17.17
C GLY A 260 0.43 1.34 -18.11
N ALA A 261 1.61 1.38 -18.71
CA ALA A 261 2.12 0.31 -19.54
C ALA A 261 3.62 0.14 -19.32
N GLY A 262 4.09 -1.08 -19.45
CA GLY A 262 5.50 -1.37 -19.23
C GLY A 262 5.89 -2.78 -19.60
N GLY A 263 7.10 -3.12 -19.26
CA GLY A 263 7.59 -4.47 -19.39
C GLY A 263 8.75 -4.75 -18.46
N ASN A 264 8.96 -6.03 -18.22
CA ASN A 264 10.10 -6.52 -17.47
C ASN A 264 10.68 -7.77 -18.12
N PHE A 265 11.95 -8.01 -17.88
CA PHE A 265 12.61 -9.20 -18.35
C PHE A 265 13.55 -9.79 -17.31
N VAL A 266 13.73 -11.09 -17.42
CA VAL A 266 14.72 -11.87 -16.66
C VAL A 266 15.54 -12.65 -17.70
N LEU A 267 16.83 -12.39 -17.77
CA LEU A 267 17.75 -13.14 -18.61
C LEU A 267 18.56 -14.12 -17.74
N VAL A 268 18.50 -15.38 -18.11
CA VAL A 268 19.23 -16.48 -17.45
C VAL A 268 20.31 -16.98 -18.42
N PRO A 269 21.54 -16.48 -18.32
CA PRO A 269 22.62 -16.94 -19.18
C PRO A 269 22.98 -18.41 -18.85
N SER A 270 23.21 -19.21 -19.88
CA SER A 270 23.53 -20.63 -19.71
C SER A 270 24.93 -20.91 -19.13
N THR A 271 25.84 -19.93 -19.20
CA THR A 271 27.26 -20.09 -18.86
C THR A 271 27.74 -19.15 -17.75
N SER A 272 26.89 -18.29 -17.23
CA SER A 272 27.25 -17.29 -16.22
C SER A 272 26.43 -17.47 -14.94
N ALA A 273 27.05 -17.19 -13.79
CA ALA A 273 26.39 -17.15 -12.49
C ALA A 273 25.59 -15.83 -12.25
N VAL A 274 25.45 -14.99 -13.27
CA VAL A 274 24.73 -13.72 -13.20
C VAL A 274 23.32 -13.87 -13.74
N LEU A 275 22.31 -13.46 -12.98
CA LEU A 275 20.95 -13.24 -13.42
C LEU A 275 20.79 -11.74 -13.72
N LEU A 276 20.28 -11.41 -14.89
CA LEU A 276 19.99 -10.03 -15.28
C LEU A 276 18.49 -9.82 -15.30
N GLU A 277 18.02 -8.83 -14.55
CA GLU A 277 16.63 -8.40 -14.49
C GLU A 277 16.51 -6.95 -14.94
N GLY A 278 15.54 -6.62 -15.79
CA GLY A 278 15.31 -5.26 -16.22
C GLY A 278 13.84 -4.92 -16.24
N ARG A 279 13.53 -3.62 -16.10
CA ARG A 279 12.17 -3.08 -16.17
C ARG A 279 12.16 -1.72 -16.87
N PHE A 280 11.09 -1.45 -17.60
CA PHE A 280 10.78 -0.15 -18.17
C PHE A 280 9.28 0.09 -18.04
N ASN A 281 8.90 1.23 -17.52
CA ASN A 281 7.52 1.50 -17.14
C ASN A 281 7.16 2.95 -17.37
N TYR A 282 5.89 3.17 -17.72
CA TYR A 282 5.24 4.47 -17.69
C TYR A 282 3.90 4.34 -16.99
N SER A 283 3.56 5.28 -16.12
CA SER A 283 2.23 5.38 -15.51
C SER A 283 1.81 6.82 -15.32
N LYS A 284 0.48 7.05 -15.34
CA LYS A 284 -0.13 8.35 -15.06
C LYS A 284 -1.31 8.16 -14.12
N TYR A 285 -1.35 8.97 -13.08
CA TYR A 285 -2.48 9.14 -12.17
C TYR A 285 -3.02 10.56 -12.30
N SER A 286 -4.33 10.73 -12.25
CA SER A 286 -5.00 12.01 -12.20
C SER A 286 -6.20 11.93 -11.26
N VAL A 287 -6.42 12.96 -10.47
CA VAL A 287 -7.56 13.09 -9.55
C VAL A 287 -8.13 14.50 -9.63
N GLU A 288 -9.45 14.60 -9.58
CA GLU A 288 -10.18 15.84 -9.50
C GLU A 288 -11.27 15.73 -8.42
N LEU A 289 -11.37 16.73 -7.58
CA LEU A 289 -12.42 16.88 -6.57
C LEU A 289 -13.15 18.21 -6.83
N VAL A 290 -14.43 18.11 -7.15
CA VAL A 290 -15.33 19.24 -7.35
C VAL A 290 -16.29 19.30 -6.16
N GLU A 291 -16.38 20.45 -5.50
CA GLU A 291 -17.28 20.70 -4.38
C GLU A 291 -18.11 21.95 -4.70
N GLU A 292 -19.38 21.97 -4.31
CA GLU A 292 -20.30 23.08 -4.65
C GLU A 292 -19.84 24.44 -4.13
N THR A 293 -19.16 24.45 -2.98
CA THR A 293 -18.79 25.68 -2.26
C THR A 293 -17.33 26.07 -2.38
N PHE A 294 -16.49 25.24 -3.00
CA PHE A 294 -15.06 25.47 -3.14
C PHE A 294 -14.62 25.38 -4.60
N ASP A 295 -13.53 26.08 -4.92
CA ASP A 295 -12.88 25.91 -6.22
C ASP A 295 -12.39 24.47 -6.41
N PRO A 296 -12.50 23.92 -7.63
CA PRO A 296 -12.07 22.57 -7.93
C PRO A 296 -10.60 22.34 -7.57
N ARG A 297 -10.30 21.17 -7.01
CA ARG A 297 -8.94 20.72 -6.69
C ARG A 297 -8.54 19.62 -7.66
N SER A 298 -7.38 19.75 -8.25
CA SER A 298 -6.88 18.77 -9.20
C SER A 298 -5.43 18.40 -8.93
N SER A 299 -5.08 17.16 -9.23
CA SER A 299 -3.68 16.72 -9.21
C SER A 299 -3.41 15.64 -10.24
N SER A 300 -2.27 15.74 -10.89
CA SER A 300 -1.78 14.64 -11.72
C SER A 300 -0.31 14.33 -11.45
N ILE A 301 0.05 13.07 -11.60
CA ILE A 301 1.42 12.60 -11.52
C ILE A 301 1.70 11.60 -12.64
N THR A 302 2.76 11.85 -13.39
CA THR A 302 3.32 10.94 -14.37
C THR A 302 4.60 10.33 -13.82
N ASN A 303 4.81 9.04 -14.06
CA ASN A 303 6.05 8.35 -13.72
C ASN A 303 6.59 7.60 -14.93
N PHE A 304 7.87 7.80 -15.20
CA PHE A 304 8.66 7.00 -16.11
C PHE A 304 9.78 6.35 -15.31
N ALA A 305 10.01 5.06 -15.49
CA ALA A 305 11.09 4.35 -14.79
C ALA A 305 11.79 3.34 -15.70
N LEU A 306 13.12 3.35 -15.64
CA LEU A 306 14.01 2.33 -16.19
C LEU A 306 14.85 1.76 -15.07
N GLY A 307 14.93 0.43 -14.96
CA GLY A 307 15.76 -0.24 -13.98
C GLY A 307 16.49 -1.45 -14.57
N LEU A 308 17.71 -1.66 -14.12
CA LEU A 308 18.50 -2.85 -14.44
C LEU A 308 19.15 -3.37 -13.18
N ASP A 309 18.88 -4.63 -12.87
CA ASP A 309 19.33 -5.33 -11.68
C ASP A 309 20.16 -6.55 -12.09
N MET A 310 21.27 -6.77 -11.41
CA MET A 310 22.14 -7.93 -11.60
C MET A 310 22.28 -8.67 -10.29
N LYS A 311 22.04 -9.98 -10.34
CA LYS A 311 22.27 -10.90 -9.21
C LYS A 311 23.41 -11.82 -9.54
N TYR A 312 24.46 -11.77 -8.75
CA TYR A 312 25.63 -12.61 -8.88
C TYR A 312 25.76 -13.56 -7.69
N PHE A 313 25.75 -14.85 -7.96
CA PHE A 313 25.84 -15.89 -6.94
C PHE A 313 27.30 -16.29 -6.70
N ILE A 314 27.80 -16.09 -5.48
CA ILE A 314 29.18 -16.35 -5.07
C ILE A 314 29.16 -17.46 -4.01
N GLY A 315 29.17 -18.72 -4.45
CA GLY A 315 28.96 -19.87 -3.56
C GLY A 315 27.57 -19.81 -2.93
N LYS A 316 27.50 -19.65 -1.59
CA LYS A 316 26.24 -19.45 -0.88
C LYS A 316 25.78 -17.99 -0.78
N ASN A 317 26.71 -17.05 -1.02
CA ASN A 317 26.46 -15.62 -0.91
C ASN A 317 25.82 -15.06 -2.19
N GLU A 318 25.16 -13.91 -2.08
CA GLU A 318 24.55 -13.22 -3.20
C GLU A 318 25.00 -11.75 -3.21
N LEU A 319 25.48 -11.27 -4.35
CA LEU A 319 25.65 -9.85 -4.63
C LEU A 319 24.54 -9.41 -5.59
N ARG A 320 23.71 -8.47 -5.16
CA ARG A 320 22.73 -7.80 -6.00
C ARG A 320 23.14 -6.35 -6.17
N TYR A 321 23.20 -5.87 -7.39
CA TYR A 321 23.50 -4.47 -7.69
C TYR A 321 22.74 -4.03 -8.93
N GLY A 322 22.48 -2.75 -9.02
CA GLY A 322 21.70 -2.22 -10.13
C GLY A 322 21.65 -0.70 -10.15
N PHE A 323 20.98 -0.21 -11.19
CA PHE A 323 20.70 1.21 -11.33
C PHE A 323 19.25 1.43 -11.74
N GLU A 324 18.73 2.61 -11.41
CA GLU A 324 17.38 3.05 -11.71
C GLU A 324 17.40 4.51 -12.16
N ILE A 325 16.65 4.80 -13.21
CA ILE A 325 16.33 6.16 -13.65
C ILE A 325 14.82 6.31 -13.51
N SER A 326 14.36 7.31 -12.76
CA SER A 326 12.95 7.60 -12.57
C SER A 326 12.67 9.06 -12.86
N GLY A 327 11.75 9.33 -13.77
CA GLY A 327 11.22 10.67 -14.03
C GLY A 327 9.84 10.79 -13.39
N LEU A 328 9.59 11.92 -12.70
CA LEU A 328 8.31 12.28 -12.13
C LEU A 328 7.89 13.64 -12.66
N GLY A 329 6.70 13.74 -13.26
CA GLY A 329 6.05 14.99 -13.60
C GLY A 329 4.81 15.15 -12.71
N THR A 330 4.66 16.29 -12.04
CA THR A 330 3.52 16.59 -11.17
C THR A 330 2.93 17.92 -11.53
N ASP A 331 1.60 17.97 -11.57
CA ASP A 331 0.79 19.18 -11.63
C ASP A 331 -0.24 19.10 -10.52
N PHE A 332 -0.37 20.15 -9.72
CA PHE A 332 -1.42 20.22 -8.73
C PHE A 332 -1.97 21.63 -8.57
N GLU A 333 -3.25 21.71 -8.23
CA GLU A 333 -3.96 22.88 -7.81
C GLU A 333 -4.79 22.54 -6.56
N TYR A 334 -4.59 23.32 -5.51
CA TYR A 334 -5.20 23.10 -4.21
C TYR A 334 -5.58 24.42 -3.57
N PHE A 335 -6.71 24.46 -2.89
CA PHE A 335 -7.17 25.60 -2.12
C PHE A 335 -7.25 25.23 -0.65
N ASN A 336 -6.62 26.04 0.21
CA ASN A 336 -6.69 25.82 1.65
C ASN A 336 -8.03 26.27 2.23
N SER A 337 -8.25 26.04 3.53
CA SER A 337 -9.48 26.42 4.24
C SER A 337 -9.78 27.93 4.27
N PHE A 338 -8.83 28.77 3.84
CA PHE A 338 -8.98 30.21 3.70
C PHE A 338 -9.24 30.64 2.25
N GLY A 339 -9.39 29.69 1.32
CA GLY A 339 -9.56 29.95 -0.10
C GLY A 339 -8.28 30.44 -0.81
N ILE A 340 -7.11 30.28 -0.20
CA ILE A 340 -5.84 30.65 -0.81
C ILE A 340 -5.34 29.50 -1.67
N GLY A 341 -5.20 29.77 -2.98
CA GLY A 341 -4.71 28.82 -3.95
C GLY A 341 -3.23 28.51 -3.79
N GLN A 342 -2.87 27.26 -4.01
CA GLN A 342 -1.52 26.76 -4.13
C GLN A 342 -1.44 25.93 -5.40
N SER A 343 -0.55 26.26 -6.31
CA SER A 343 -0.36 25.49 -7.54
C SER A 343 1.11 25.37 -7.88
N GLN A 344 1.51 24.18 -8.33
CA GLN A 344 2.86 23.95 -8.81
C GLN A 344 2.86 22.89 -9.90
N SER A 345 3.60 23.15 -10.98
CA SER A 345 3.93 22.15 -12.01
C SER A 345 5.44 21.89 -11.99
N SER A 346 5.85 20.64 -11.86
CA SER A 346 7.26 20.30 -11.78
C SER A 346 7.60 18.98 -12.49
N ASN A 347 8.80 18.92 -13.06
CA ASN A 347 9.36 17.72 -13.64
C ASN A 347 10.71 17.42 -13.01
N THR A 348 10.89 16.22 -12.49
CA THR A 348 12.11 15.79 -11.84
C THR A 348 12.64 14.50 -12.42
N THR A 349 13.95 14.30 -12.33
CA THR A 349 14.60 13.04 -12.66
C THR A 349 15.50 12.61 -11.53
N ASP A 350 15.29 11.40 -11.06
CA ASP A 350 16.06 10.77 -10.00
C ASP A 350 16.94 9.67 -10.62
N LEU A 351 18.22 9.72 -10.33
CA LEU A 351 19.20 8.69 -10.72
C LEU A 351 19.65 7.94 -9.50
N ALA A 352 19.55 6.63 -9.51
CA ALA A 352 19.94 5.82 -8.37
C ALA A 352 20.81 4.63 -8.76
N GLY A 353 21.84 4.38 -7.95
CA GLY A 353 22.63 3.16 -8.01
C GLY A 353 22.61 2.46 -6.65
N TYR A 354 22.65 1.14 -6.64
CA TYR A 354 22.71 0.39 -5.39
C TYR A 354 23.55 -0.88 -5.49
N ALA A 355 24.04 -1.32 -4.32
CA ALA A 355 24.64 -2.63 -4.12
C ALA A 355 24.12 -3.23 -2.80
N LEU A 356 23.83 -4.51 -2.80
CA LEU A 356 23.39 -5.30 -1.65
C LEU A 356 24.15 -6.61 -1.66
N TYR A 357 24.89 -6.88 -0.60
CA TYR A 357 25.61 -8.14 -0.44
C TYR A 357 25.03 -8.94 0.73
N THR A 358 24.58 -10.15 0.46
CA THR A 358 24.08 -11.10 1.45
C THR A 358 25.19 -12.09 1.83
N PHE A 359 25.64 -12.01 3.08
CA PHE A 359 26.60 -12.94 3.66
C PHE A 359 25.88 -14.04 4.41
N LEU A 360 26.20 -15.30 4.11
CA LEU A 360 25.80 -16.46 4.89
C LEU A 360 27.04 -17.01 5.62
N LEU A 361 27.08 -16.79 6.92
CA LEU A 361 28.23 -17.09 7.77
C LEU A 361 27.90 -18.21 8.77
N ASN A 362 28.92 -18.91 9.25
CA ASN A 362 28.82 -19.90 10.34
C ASN A 362 27.75 -20.99 10.07
N ASN A 363 27.81 -21.63 8.90
CA ASN A 363 26.84 -22.62 8.45
C ASN A 363 25.38 -22.11 8.49
N ASP A 364 25.16 -20.93 7.90
CA ASP A 364 23.87 -20.25 7.78
C ASP A 364 23.25 -19.81 9.12
N LYS A 365 24.04 -19.83 10.24
CA LYS A 365 23.58 -19.32 11.53
C LYS A 365 23.50 -17.81 11.57
N LEU A 366 24.37 -17.12 10.85
CA LEU A 366 24.39 -15.66 10.77
C LEU A 366 24.21 -15.23 9.32
N VAL A 367 23.14 -14.49 9.04
CA VAL A 367 22.86 -13.87 7.74
C VAL A 367 22.97 -12.37 7.90
N ILE A 368 23.75 -11.71 7.04
CA ILE A 368 23.94 -10.26 7.03
C ILE A 368 23.66 -9.75 5.63
N ASP A 369 22.73 -8.83 5.52
CA ASP A 369 22.44 -8.03 4.33
C ASP A 369 23.06 -6.65 4.49
N ALA A 370 24.18 -6.39 3.83
CA ALA A 370 24.84 -5.10 3.80
C ALA A 370 24.51 -4.39 2.48
N GLY A 371 23.75 -3.30 2.56
CA GLY A 371 23.28 -2.56 1.40
C GLY A 371 23.70 -1.10 1.43
N PHE A 372 23.91 -0.55 0.25
CA PHE A 372 24.14 0.89 0.06
C PHE A 372 23.40 1.33 -1.21
N ARG A 373 22.62 2.40 -1.10
CA ARG A 373 21.99 3.08 -2.22
C ARG A 373 22.44 4.52 -2.26
N LEU A 374 22.68 5.02 -3.45
CA LEU A 374 22.97 6.43 -3.71
C LEU A 374 21.89 6.95 -4.65
N ILE A 375 21.19 8.01 -4.26
CA ILE A 375 20.20 8.67 -5.09
C ILE A 375 20.68 10.09 -5.38
N TYR A 376 20.61 10.49 -6.65
CA TYR A 376 20.83 11.86 -7.09
C TYR A 376 19.49 12.45 -7.58
N TYR A 377 18.98 13.42 -6.84
CA TYR A 377 17.80 14.21 -7.18
C TYR A 377 18.22 15.38 -8.04
N SER A 378 18.08 15.25 -9.37
CA SER A 378 18.68 16.21 -10.31
C SER A 378 18.04 17.60 -10.25
N SER A 379 16.72 17.69 -10.04
CA SER A 379 15.98 18.96 -9.97
C SER A 379 16.44 19.89 -8.84
N ILE A 380 16.86 19.32 -7.72
CA ILE A 380 17.31 20.07 -6.53
C ILE A 380 18.83 19.96 -6.29
N ASN A 381 19.54 19.28 -7.21
CA ASN A 381 20.99 19.04 -7.13
C ASN A 381 21.41 18.49 -5.74
N TYR A 382 20.78 17.39 -5.33
CA TYR A 382 21.02 16.77 -4.02
C TYR A 382 21.38 15.30 -4.15
N ILE A 383 22.42 14.86 -3.44
CA ILE A 383 22.85 13.46 -3.36
C ILE A 383 22.47 12.91 -2.00
N SER A 384 21.72 11.81 -1.97
CA SER A 384 21.33 11.11 -0.76
C SER A 384 22.05 9.76 -0.65
N PRO A 385 23.01 9.60 0.26
CA PRO A 385 23.59 8.30 0.60
C PRO A 385 22.68 7.56 1.58
N GLU A 386 22.31 6.32 1.26
CA GLU A 386 21.38 5.52 2.02
C GLU A 386 21.99 4.16 2.41
N PRO A 387 22.82 4.09 3.47
CA PRO A 387 23.29 2.83 4.01
C PRO A 387 22.14 2.04 4.64
N ARG A 388 22.16 0.73 4.47
CA ARG A 388 21.15 -0.21 5.00
C ARG A 388 21.82 -1.49 5.46
N LEU A 389 21.42 -1.97 6.63
CA LEU A 389 21.97 -3.18 7.25
C LEU A 389 20.83 -4.03 7.78
N GLY A 390 20.81 -5.29 7.41
CA GLY A 390 19.94 -6.30 7.98
C GLY A 390 20.78 -7.43 8.58
N VAL A 391 20.41 -7.92 9.75
CA VAL A 391 21.10 -9.02 10.43
C VAL A 391 20.07 -10.00 10.93
N LYS A 392 20.32 -11.29 10.68
CA LYS A 392 19.57 -12.38 11.28
C LYS A 392 20.51 -13.41 11.89
N TYR A 393 20.20 -13.79 13.12
CA TYR A 393 20.92 -14.82 13.84
C TYR A 393 20.00 -16.00 14.18
N ASN A 394 20.23 -17.13 13.54
CA ASN A 394 19.53 -18.41 13.80
C ASN A 394 20.10 -19.04 15.08
N VAL A 395 19.53 -18.68 16.24
CA VAL A 395 19.95 -19.24 17.55
C VAL A 395 19.74 -20.75 17.56
N THR A 396 18.57 -21.16 17.09
CA THR A 396 18.18 -22.56 16.83
C THR A 396 17.45 -22.65 15.50
N PRO A 397 17.16 -23.82 14.96
CA PRO A 397 16.33 -23.96 13.76
C PRO A 397 14.90 -23.37 13.89
N ILE A 398 14.41 -23.22 15.12
CA ILE A 398 13.06 -22.72 15.42
C ILE A 398 13.02 -21.32 16.05
N PHE A 399 14.16 -20.79 16.51
CA PHE A 399 14.24 -19.48 17.15
C PHE A 399 15.29 -18.60 16.49
N ARG A 400 14.91 -17.43 16.05
CA ARG A 400 15.71 -16.48 15.27
C ARG A 400 15.61 -15.07 15.83
N LEU A 401 16.73 -14.38 15.93
CA LEU A 401 16.82 -12.96 16.23
C LEU A 401 17.03 -12.19 14.93
N LYS A 402 16.38 -11.03 14.81
CA LYS A 402 16.46 -10.18 13.62
C LYS A 402 16.66 -8.73 14.01
N ALA A 403 17.44 -7.98 13.24
CA ALA A 403 17.56 -6.54 13.36
C ALA A 403 17.81 -5.90 12.01
N SER A 404 17.35 -4.68 11.81
CA SER A 404 17.69 -3.87 10.63
C SER A 404 17.78 -2.40 10.97
N ALA A 405 18.67 -1.69 10.24
CA ALA A 405 18.79 -0.24 10.30
C ALA A 405 18.99 0.29 8.88
N GLY A 406 18.49 1.50 8.60
CA GLY A 406 18.67 2.11 7.27
C GLY A 406 18.26 3.57 7.23
N LEU A 407 18.85 4.28 6.26
CA LEU A 407 18.48 5.65 5.90
C LEU A 407 17.72 5.65 4.58
N TYR A 408 16.77 6.57 4.46
CA TYR A 408 15.83 6.67 3.34
C TYR A 408 15.55 8.12 3.02
N SER A 409 15.34 8.42 1.72
CA SER A 409 14.94 9.74 1.27
C SER A 409 13.83 9.68 0.22
N GLN A 410 13.11 10.80 0.08
CA GLN A 410 11.98 10.93 -0.83
C GLN A 410 11.83 12.39 -1.28
N ASN A 411 11.60 12.59 -2.57
CA ASN A 411 11.38 13.91 -3.19
C ASN A 411 9.89 14.21 -3.44
N LEU A 412 9.00 13.20 -3.42
CA LEU A 412 7.56 13.37 -3.61
C LEU A 412 6.89 13.74 -2.28
N VAL A 413 6.02 14.75 -2.32
CA VAL A 413 5.22 15.25 -1.20
C VAL A 413 3.75 15.17 -1.58
N ALA A 414 2.86 15.02 -0.62
CA ALA A 414 1.42 15.18 -0.81
C ALA A 414 0.92 16.41 -0.07
N THR A 415 -0.02 17.11 -0.71
CA THR A 415 -0.80 18.20 -0.12
C THR A 415 -2.17 17.65 0.27
N ASN A 416 -2.49 17.66 1.55
CA ASN A 416 -3.77 17.21 2.07
C ASN A 416 -4.05 17.86 3.43
N SER A 417 -5.30 17.78 3.90
CA SER A 417 -5.63 18.21 5.26
C SER A 417 -4.96 17.27 6.29
N ASP A 418 -4.39 17.83 7.34
CA ASP A 418 -3.78 17.11 8.45
C ASP A 418 -4.59 17.22 9.76
N ARG A 419 -5.85 17.70 9.67
CA ARG A 419 -6.77 17.91 10.78
C ARG A 419 -7.83 16.83 10.95
N ASP A 420 -8.01 16.02 9.91
CA ASP A 420 -8.95 14.91 9.86
C ASP A 420 -8.30 13.70 9.19
N VAL A 421 -8.65 12.51 9.66
CA VAL A 421 -8.11 11.25 9.10
C VAL A 421 -8.70 10.93 7.73
N VAL A 422 -9.88 11.47 7.44
CA VAL A 422 -10.56 11.29 6.16
C VAL A 422 -10.09 12.36 5.18
N ASN A 423 -9.36 11.94 4.18
CA ASN A 423 -8.93 12.78 3.07
C ASN A 423 -9.19 12.03 1.76
N LEU A 424 -10.08 12.57 0.96
CA LEU A 424 -10.42 11.99 -0.34
C LEU A 424 -9.47 12.48 -1.43
N PHE A 425 -8.96 13.71 -1.30
CA PHE A 425 -8.06 14.33 -2.28
C PHE A 425 -6.63 14.41 -1.75
N TYR A 426 -5.68 14.01 -2.58
CA TYR A 426 -4.25 14.20 -2.37
C TYR A 426 -3.65 14.90 -3.59
N GLY A 427 -3.14 16.12 -3.39
CA GLY A 427 -2.31 16.81 -4.37
C GLY A 427 -0.87 16.28 -4.28
N TYR A 428 -0.24 16.01 -5.41
CA TYR A 428 1.13 15.50 -5.46
C TYR A 428 2.07 16.54 -6.06
N VAL A 429 3.19 16.77 -5.38
CA VAL A 429 4.23 17.69 -5.85
C VAL A 429 5.61 17.08 -5.64
N THR A 430 6.49 17.25 -6.62
CA THR A 430 7.91 16.95 -6.50
C THR A 430 8.70 18.24 -6.34
N SER A 431 9.76 18.21 -5.53
CA SER A 431 10.63 19.36 -5.28
C SER A 431 9.83 20.63 -4.91
N PRO A 432 9.08 20.64 -3.80
CA PRO A 432 8.35 21.82 -3.36
C PRO A 432 9.25 23.05 -3.34
N GLU A 433 8.80 24.15 -3.94
CA GLU A 433 9.62 25.36 -4.10
C GLU A 433 9.48 26.32 -2.92
N SER A 434 8.25 26.49 -2.44
CA SER A 434 7.90 27.43 -1.36
C SER A 434 7.96 26.74 -0.01
N ILE A 435 9.19 26.53 0.51
CA ILE A 435 9.46 25.96 1.84
C ILE A 435 10.17 27.02 2.72
N PRO A 436 10.03 26.98 4.06
CA PRO A 436 10.78 27.85 4.95
C PRO A 436 12.28 27.55 4.87
N SER A 437 13.09 28.60 4.98
CA SER A 437 14.56 28.50 4.97
C SER A 437 15.13 27.88 6.26
N THR A 438 14.35 27.91 7.32
CA THR A 438 14.75 27.42 8.65
C THR A 438 13.61 26.75 9.38
N LEU A 439 13.93 25.76 10.21
CA LEU A 439 13.02 25.15 11.17
C LEU A 439 13.48 25.50 12.60
N VAL A 440 12.58 26.05 13.38
CA VAL A 440 12.80 26.21 14.83
C VAL A 440 12.55 24.86 15.49
N ASN A 441 13.56 24.30 16.16
CA ASN A 441 13.46 23.03 16.87
C ASN A 441 12.71 23.20 18.19
N GLU A 442 12.26 22.09 18.78
CA GLU A 442 11.53 22.07 20.05
C GLU A 442 12.35 22.67 21.22
N ASP A 443 13.67 22.55 21.16
CA ASP A 443 14.62 23.13 22.17
C ASP A 443 14.92 24.61 21.91
N GLY A 444 14.32 25.25 20.91
CA GLY A 444 14.53 26.64 20.53
C GLY A 444 15.76 26.88 19.65
N THR A 445 16.51 25.86 19.30
CA THR A 445 17.58 25.97 18.31
C THR A 445 16.99 26.04 16.89
N THR A 446 17.79 26.46 15.91
CA THR A 446 17.36 26.59 14.52
C THR A 446 18.15 25.65 13.61
N THR A 447 17.45 24.91 12.76
CA THR A 447 18.04 24.07 11.71
C THR A 447 17.85 24.72 10.36
N GLU A 448 18.90 24.90 9.59
CA GLU A 448 18.81 25.39 8.20
C GLU A 448 18.23 24.30 7.28
N ILE A 449 17.32 24.68 6.40
CA ILE A 449 16.67 23.82 5.41
C ILE A 449 17.26 24.17 4.03
N ASP A 450 18.18 23.34 3.56
CA ASP A 450 18.85 23.56 2.29
C ASP A 450 18.05 22.99 1.09
N LYS A 451 17.39 21.84 1.26
CA LYS A 451 16.73 21.12 0.16
C LYS A 451 15.35 20.55 0.56
N SER A 452 14.45 20.55 -0.39
CA SER A 452 13.09 20.00 -0.23
C SER A 452 13.03 18.46 -0.36
N VAL A 453 13.83 17.74 0.45
CA VAL A 453 13.87 16.27 0.49
C VAL A 453 13.42 15.75 1.84
N GLN A 454 12.43 14.88 1.86
CA GLN A 454 12.03 14.18 3.07
C GLN A 454 13.07 13.09 3.42
N LYS A 455 13.37 12.93 4.71
CA LYS A 455 14.42 12.02 5.20
C LYS A 455 13.93 11.23 6.40
N ALA A 456 14.22 9.92 6.40
CA ALA A 456 13.89 9.04 7.52
C ALA A 456 15.03 8.06 7.83
N GLY A 457 15.15 7.75 9.13
CA GLY A 457 15.97 6.64 9.63
C GLY A 457 15.10 5.58 10.27
N HIS A 458 15.33 4.31 9.96
CA HIS A 458 14.63 3.17 10.56
C HIS A 458 15.57 2.34 11.40
N LEU A 459 15.10 1.91 12.56
CA LEU A 459 15.73 0.90 13.41
C LEU A 459 14.66 -0.10 13.84
N ILE A 460 14.85 -1.37 13.53
CA ILE A 460 13.89 -2.43 13.81
C ILE A 460 14.65 -3.60 14.42
N ALA A 461 14.10 -4.19 15.47
CA ALA A 461 14.65 -5.40 16.10
C ALA A 461 13.51 -6.31 16.55
N GLY A 462 13.74 -7.61 16.49
CA GLY A 462 12.71 -8.55 16.87
C GLY A 462 13.19 -10.00 16.89
N PHE A 463 12.25 -10.89 17.14
CA PHE A 463 12.49 -12.33 17.09
C PHE A 463 11.34 -13.06 16.42
N GLU A 464 11.67 -14.23 15.88
CA GLU A 464 10.73 -15.14 15.26
C GLU A 464 10.90 -16.52 15.91
N TYR A 465 9.78 -17.12 16.32
CA TYR A 465 9.77 -18.39 17.03
C TYR A 465 8.72 -19.33 16.44
N ASN A 466 9.18 -20.42 15.83
CA ASN A 466 8.34 -21.53 15.37
C ASN A 466 8.12 -22.50 16.53
N ILE A 467 7.12 -22.23 17.38
CA ILE A 467 6.79 -23.06 18.56
C ILE A 467 6.52 -24.50 18.14
N THR A 468 5.78 -24.67 17.05
CA THR A 468 5.56 -25.94 16.38
C THR A 468 5.70 -25.75 14.86
N GLU A 469 5.53 -26.82 14.10
CA GLU A 469 5.46 -26.73 12.64
C GLU A 469 4.27 -25.91 12.10
N ARG A 470 3.26 -25.71 12.93
CA ARG A 470 1.99 -25.07 12.58
C ARG A 470 1.77 -23.73 13.30
N LEU A 471 2.56 -23.45 14.32
CA LEU A 471 2.41 -22.24 15.16
C LEU A 471 3.70 -21.43 15.10
N ASN A 472 3.60 -20.25 14.51
CA ASN A 472 4.65 -19.24 14.43
C ASN A 472 4.28 -18.03 15.26
N VAL A 473 5.24 -17.45 15.98
CA VAL A 473 5.15 -16.17 16.67
C VAL A 473 6.27 -15.27 16.19
N ASN A 474 5.95 -14.03 15.83
CA ASN A 474 6.91 -12.99 15.47
C ASN A 474 6.62 -11.74 16.30
N VAL A 475 7.68 -11.16 16.88
CA VAL A 475 7.59 -9.90 17.64
C VAL A 475 8.65 -8.95 17.09
N GLU A 476 8.21 -7.72 16.73
CA GLU A 476 9.09 -6.69 16.20
C GLU A 476 8.86 -5.37 16.92
N GLY A 477 9.91 -4.79 17.50
CA GLY A 477 9.94 -3.41 17.94
C GLY A 477 10.56 -2.53 16.86
N TYR A 478 10.03 -1.33 16.66
CA TYR A 478 10.53 -0.41 15.66
C TYR A 478 10.64 1.03 16.19
N TYR A 479 11.63 1.74 15.67
CA TYR A 479 11.79 3.17 15.80
C TYR A 479 12.03 3.77 14.42
N LYS A 480 11.23 4.77 14.05
CA LYS A 480 11.43 5.58 12.85
C LYS A 480 11.65 7.02 13.29
N ASN A 481 12.72 7.63 12.79
CA ASN A 481 13.00 9.05 12.99
C ASN A 481 12.87 9.77 11.66
N TYR A 482 12.00 10.75 11.60
CA TYR A 482 11.84 11.64 10.47
C TYR A 482 12.58 12.94 10.76
N SER A 483 13.78 13.06 10.19
CA SER A 483 14.60 14.26 10.40
C SER A 483 14.14 15.45 9.55
N GLN A 484 13.39 15.20 8.49
CA GLN A 484 12.76 16.22 7.65
C GLN A 484 11.55 15.64 6.95
N LEU A 485 10.39 16.21 7.21
CA LEU A 485 9.12 15.99 6.50
C LEU A 485 8.66 17.32 5.91
N ILE A 486 7.86 17.26 4.88
CA ILE A 486 7.28 18.42 4.22
C ILE A 486 5.78 18.18 4.08
N ASN A 487 4.97 19.12 4.55
CA ASN A 487 3.51 19.10 4.48
C ASN A 487 2.96 20.41 3.92
N ALA A 488 1.72 20.40 3.44
CA ALA A 488 1.02 21.64 3.09
C ALA A 488 0.95 22.57 4.31
N ASN A 489 1.17 23.86 4.10
CA ASN A 489 1.21 24.84 5.18
C ASN A 489 -0.20 25.16 5.67
N ARG A 490 -0.56 24.61 6.81
CA ARG A 490 -1.84 24.86 7.51
C ARG A 490 -2.00 26.25 8.07
N PHE A 491 -0.91 27.02 8.16
CA PHE A 491 -0.87 28.36 8.73
C PHE A 491 -0.86 29.46 7.67
N LYS A 492 -0.79 29.12 6.38
CA LYS A 492 -0.70 30.11 5.29
C LYS A 492 -1.96 30.97 5.24
N ILE A 493 -1.77 32.28 5.48
CA ILE A 493 -2.80 33.31 5.40
C ILE A 493 -2.39 34.50 4.53
N PHE A 494 -1.13 34.56 4.11
CA PHE A 494 -0.58 35.60 3.24
C PHE A 494 -0.06 35.01 1.95
N ASP A 495 -0.08 35.82 0.91
CA ASP A 495 0.65 35.54 -0.32
C ASP A 495 2.16 35.61 -0.09
N GLU A 496 2.95 34.85 -0.84
CA GLU A 496 4.43 34.82 -0.73
C GLU A 496 5.08 36.17 -0.98
N THR A 497 4.44 37.02 -1.78
CA THR A 497 4.93 38.38 -2.09
C THR A 497 4.89 39.32 -0.90
N ASN A 498 4.23 38.95 0.20
CA ASN A 498 4.19 39.77 1.41
C ASN A 498 5.52 39.69 2.18
N ILE A 499 6.39 40.68 1.94
CA ILE A 499 7.73 40.74 2.53
C ILE A 499 7.68 40.91 4.07
N GLN A 500 6.60 41.49 4.62
CA GLN A 500 6.48 41.77 6.06
C GLN A 500 5.92 40.56 6.85
N ALA A 501 5.31 39.60 6.19
CA ALA A 501 4.77 38.42 6.84
C ALA A 501 5.89 37.43 7.23
N PRO A 502 5.84 36.81 8.42
CA PRO A 502 6.71 35.71 8.79
C PRO A 502 6.65 34.55 7.78
N GLU A 503 7.75 33.83 7.57
CA GLU A 503 7.82 32.72 6.60
C GLU A 503 6.71 31.68 6.82
N TYR A 504 6.48 31.25 8.06
CA TYR A 504 5.47 30.23 8.38
C TYR A 504 4.03 30.60 8.04
N LEU A 505 3.74 31.90 7.78
CA LEU A 505 2.40 32.38 7.39
C LEU A 505 2.23 32.59 5.88
N LYS A 506 3.30 32.46 5.09
CA LYS A 506 3.26 32.79 3.66
C LYS A 506 3.78 31.67 2.74
N THR A 507 4.66 30.77 3.20
CA THR A 507 5.16 29.66 2.41
C THR A 507 4.05 28.65 2.12
N ASP A 508 4.10 27.95 0.98
CA ASP A 508 3.11 26.94 0.60
C ASP A 508 3.24 25.65 1.43
N PHE A 509 4.46 25.38 1.85
CA PHE A 509 4.78 24.18 2.62
C PHE A 509 5.41 24.57 3.95
N LEU A 510 5.27 23.68 4.92
CA LEU A 510 6.01 23.73 6.19
C LEU A 510 6.92 22.51 6.28
N VAL A 511 7.99 22.66 7.08
CA VAL A 511 8.93 21.59 7.39
C VAL A 511 8.68 21.11 8.81
N GLU A 512 8.68 19.80 8.98
CA GLU A 512 8.42 19.13 10.25
C GLU A 512 9.51 18.10 10.55
N THR A 513 9.67 17.79 11.83
CA THR A 513 10.37 16.59 12.29
C THR A 513 9.41 15.66 13.00
N GLY A 514 9.83 14.45 13.29
CA GLY A 514 8.98 13.56 14.05
C GLY A 514 9.60 12.20 14.35
N SER A 515 8.93 11.47 15.20
CA SER A 515 9.33 10.11 15.55
C SER A 515 8.14 9.17 15.63
N VAL A 516 8.44 7.89 15.48
CA VAL A 516 7.46 6.81 15.67
C VAL A 516 8.11 5.67 16.40
N VAL A 517 7.49 5.23 17.47
CA VAL A 517 7.89 4.05 18.26
C VAL A 517 6.75 3.06 18.31
N GLY A 518 7.04 1.79 18.13
CA GLY A 518 5.99 0.79 18.25
C GLY A 518 6.49 -0.65 18.37
N VAL A 519 5.54 -1.53 18.66
CA VAL A 519 5.75 -2.97 18.77
C VAL A 519 4.62 -3.69 18.07
N ASP A 520 4.98 -4.64 17.22
CA ASP A 520 4.06 -5.56 16.55
C ASP A 520 4.21 -6.99 17.10
N PHE A 521 3.11 -7.61 17.47
CA PHE A 521 3.01 -9.00 17.85
C PHE A 521 2.17 -9.75 16.83
N ILE A 522 2.69 -10.86 16.33
CA ILE A 522 2.04 -11.70 15.32
C ILE A 522 2.04 -13.14 15.81
N MET A 523 0.90 -13.78 15.75
CA MET A 523 0.74 -15.22 15.99
C MET A 523 -0.03 -15.82 14.83
N LYS A 524 0.56 -16.80 14.14
CA LYS A 524 -0.06 -17.50 13.01
C LYS A 524 -0.06 -19.00 13.27
N TYR A 525 -1.26 -19.58 13.27
CA TYR A 525 -1.47 -21.03 13.30
C TYR A 525 -2.12 -21.45 12.00
N SER A 526 -1.58 -22.49 11.36
CA SER A 526 -2.13 -23.03 10.12
C SER A 526 -1.97 -24.53 10.08
N ASP A 527 -3.07 -25.24 9.80
CA ASP A 527 -3.08 -26.67 9.48
C ASP A 527 -3.99 -26.91 8.25
N ARG A 528 -4.24 -28.16 7.88
CA ARG A 528 -5.06 -28.52 6.70
C ARG A 528 -6.53 -28.11 6.80
N VAL A 529 -7.00 -27.74 7.97
CA VAL A 529 -8.43 -27.47 8.27
C VAL A 529 -8.62 -26.09 8.87
N ASN A 530 -7.72 -25.67 9.77
CA ASN A 530 -7.85 -24.47 10.56
C ASN A 530 -6.75 -23.47 10.18
N PHE A 531 -7.12 -22.20 10.14
CA PHE A 531 -6.23 -21.06 10.04
C PHE A 531 -6.61 -20.05 11.12
N ILE A 532 -5.64 -19.58 11.91
CA ILE A 532 -5.83 -18.53 12.90
C ILE A 532 -4.65 -17.57 12.80
N TRP A 533 -4.96 -16.31 12.68
CA TRP A 533 -3.97 -15.25 12.63
C TRP A 533 -4.36 -14.10 13.54
N LEU A 534 -3.57 -13.89 14.58
CA LEU A 534 -3.72 -12.78 15.53
C LEU A 534 -2.57 -11.80 15.31
N VAL A 535 -2.93 -10.55 15.18
CA VAL A 535 -2.00 -9.42 15.09
C VAL A 535 -2.38 -8.39 16.13
N TYR A 536 -1.41 -7.92 16.88
CA TYR A 536 -1.55 -6.77 17.76
C TYR A 536 -0.42 -5.78 17.46
N SER A 537 -0.78 -4.54 17.19
CA SER A 537 0.16 -3.44 16.98
C SER A 537 -0.08 -2.34 18.00
N TYR A 538 1.00 -1.90 18.64
CA TYR A 538 1.03 -0.69 19.44
C TYR A 538 2.02 0.28 18.83
N GLY A 539 1.60 1.55 18.62
CA GLY A 539 2.46 2.57 18.08
C GLY A 539 2.09 3.96 18.56
N VAL A 540 3.07 4.82 18.67
CA VAL A 540 2.94 6.25 19.00
C VAL A 540 3.69 7.04 17.95
N SER A 541 3.03 8.05 17.38
CA SER A 541 3.62 8.97 16.39
C SER A 541 3.56 10.39 16.89
N ASP A 542 4.70 11.08 16.89
CA ASP A 542 4.82 12.48 17.26
C ASP A 542 5.37 13.29 16.08
N ARG A 543 4.95 14.56 16.00
CA ARG A 543 5.41 15.55 15.01
C ARG A 543 5.69 16.87 15.69
N TRP A 544 6.66 17.61 15.16
CA TRP A 544 6.98 18.99 15.52
C TRP A 544 7.00 19.84 14.23
N ASP A 545 6.19 20.88 14.18
CA ASP A 545 6.00 21.70 12.97
C ASP A 545 6.72 23.07 13.02
N GLY A 546 7.59 23.27 14.00
CA GLY A 546 8.29 24.52 14.24
C GLY A 546 7.54 25.48 15.16
N GLN A 547 6.28 25.18 15.52
CA GLN A 547 5.42 25.97 16.41
C GLN A 547 4.88 25.13 17.57
N GLN A 548 4.46 23.90 17.31
CA GLN A 548 3.82 23.01 18.28
C GLN A 548 4.13 21.53 18.02
N ALA A 549 4.15 20.76 19.10
CA ALA A 549 4.14 19.30 19.02
C ALA A 549 2.70 18.80 18.87
N TYR A 550 2.51 17.78 18.05
CA TYR A 550 1.19 17.17 17.84
C TYR A 550 1.27 15.70 17.41
N ASN A 551 0.17 14.96 17.60
CA ASN A 551 0.03 13.62 17.02
C ASN A 551 -0.63 13.72 15.65
N PRO A 552 -0.10 13.08 14.60
CA PRO A 552 -0.76 13.11 13.30
C PRO A 552 -2.11 12.36 13.35
N VAL A 553 -3.02 12.72 12.43
CA VAL A 553 -4.40 12.18 12.37
C VAL A 553 -4.48 10.65 12.32
N TYR A 554 -3.44 9.98 11.92
CA TYR A 554 -3.33 8.52 11.83
C TYR A 554 -2.64 7.85 13.03
N ASP A 555 -2.39 8.58 14.14
CA ASP A 555 -1.83 8.03 15.39
C ASP A 555 -2.86 7.13 16.12
N ARG A 556 -3.11 5.95 15.55
CA ARG A 556 -3.91 4.90 16.20
C ARG A 556 -3.01 4.05 17.09
N ARG A 557 -3.14 4.21 18.41
CA ARG A 557 -2.22 3.60 19.38
C ARG A 557 -2.34 2.09 19.50
N HIS A 558 -3.57 1.57 19.50
CA HIS A 558 -3.83 0.14 19.60
C HIS A 558 -4.58 -0.33 18.36
N ASN A 559 -4.08 -1.39 17.73
CA ASN A 559 -4.72 -2.06 16.61
C ASN A 559 -4.64 -3.58 16.80
N VAL A 560 -5.80 -4.25 16.87
CA VAL A 560 -5.90 -5.71 17.04
C VAL A 560 -6.66 -6.27 15.87
N ASN A 561 -6.12 -7.32 15.26
CA ASN A 561 -6.77 -8.03 14.17
C ASN A 561 -6.74 -9.53 14.46
N LEU A 562 -7.88 -10.17 14.36
CA LEU A 562 -8.02 -11.62 14.48
C LEU A 562 -8.73 -12.16 13.25
N VAL A 563 -8.07 -13.08 12.57
CA VAL A 563 -8.66 -13.84 11.44
C VAL A 563 -8.73 -15.31 11.84
N ALA A 564 -9.86 -15.93 11.60
CA ALA A 564 -10.04 -17.36 11.79
C ALA A 564 -10.76 -17.95 10.57
N SER A 565 -10.28 -19.06 10.05
CA SER A 565 -10.94 -19.82 8.99
C SER A 565 -10.93 -21.32 9.34
N ARG A 566 -12.01 -22.03 9.02
CA ARG A 566 -12.12 -23.48 9.19
C ARG A 566 -12.86 -24.12 8.03
N LYS A 567 -12.27 -25.21 7.52
CA LYS A 567 -12.87 -26.06 6.50
C LYS A 567 -13.67 -27.19 7.13
N PHE A 568 -14.84 -27.51 6.54
CA PHE A 568 -15.78 -28.52 7.04
C PHE A 568 -16.19 -29.52 5.96
N GLY A 569 -16.76 -30.65 6.41
CA GLY A 569 -17.23 -31.74 5.58
C GLY A 569 -16.16 -32.74 5.19
N ALA A 570 -16.55 -33.91 4.72
CA ALA A 570 -15.65 -34.99 4.34
C ALA A 570 -14.70 -34.57 3.18
N THR A 571 -15.23 -33.79 2.24
CA THR A 571 -14.49 -33.23 1.09
C THR A 571 -13.89 -31.86 1.35
N LYS A 572 -14.05 -31.28 2.55
CA LYS A 572 -13.56 -29.94 2.93
C LYS A 572 -14.00 -28.82 1.96
N THR A 573 -15.14 -28.94 1.35
CA THR A 573 -15.69 -27.99 0.36
C THR A 573 -16.50 -26.86 1.00
N TRP A 574 -16.77 -26.92 2.27
CA TRP A 574 -17.33 -25.83 3.07
C TRP A 574 -16.19 -25.13 3.82
N GLU A 575 -16.23 -23.81 3.84
CA GLU A 575 -15.29 -22.98 4.63
C GLU A 575 -16.09 -21.89 5.33
N VAL A 576 -15.84 -21.74 6.64
CA VAL A 576 -16.36 -20.63 7.45
C VAL A 576 -15.16 -19.80 7.88
N ASN A 577 -15.24 -18.50 7.68
CA ASN A 577 -14.21 -17.55 8.06
C ASN A 577 -14.79 -16.38 8.82
N ALA A 578 -13.97 -15.79 9.66
CA ALA A 578 -14.29 -14.62 10.45
C ALA A 578 -13.08 -13.71 10.56
N ARG A 579 -13.34 -12.40 10.58
CA ARG A 579 -12.34 -11.36 10.82
C ARG A 579 -12.87 -10.38 11.85
N TRP A 580 -12.12 -10.17 12.91
CA TRP A 580 -12.41 -9.14 13.89
C TRP A 580 -11.30 -8.11 13.93
N ASN A 581 -11.68 -6.84 13.82
CA ASN A 581 -10.79 -5.70 13.90
C ASN A 581 -11.18 -4.83 15.08
N PHE A 582 -10.20 -4.37 15.85
CA PHE A 582 -10.35 -3.39 16.91
C PHE A 582 -9.26 -2.35 16.82
N GLY A 583 -9.61 -1.07 16.99
CA GLY A 583 -8.66 0.02 17.00
C GLY A 583 -9.03 1.13 17.98
N SER A 584 -8.03 1.74 18.63
CA SER A 584 -8.25 2.98 19.37
C SER A 584 -8.64 4.11 18.41
N GLY A 585 -9.30 5.16 18.91
CA GLY A 585 -9.75 6.29 18.12
C GLY A 585 -8.62 7.06 17.47
N PHE A 586 -8.88 7.61 16.30
CA PHE A 586 -7.99 8.52 15.60
C PHE A 586 -7.98 9.92 16.24
N PRO A 587 -6.83 10.62 16.25
CA PRO A 587 -6.81 12.03 16.57
C PRO A 587 -7.56 12.85 15.52
N PHE A 588 -8.17 13.95 15.93
CA PHE A 588 -8.75 14.95 15.04
C PHE A 588 -8.75 16.32 15.69
N THR A 589 -8.82 17.37 14.88
CA THR A 589 -8.91 18.75 15.38
C THR A 589 -10.36 19.11 15.61
N GLN A 590 -10.73 19.43 16.85
CA GLN A 590 -12.08 19.78 17.22
C GLN A 590 -12.46 21.20 16.75
N THR A 591 -13.74 21.43 16.47
CA THR A 591 -14.30 22.76 16.32
C THR A 591 -14.55 23.36 17.71
N ALA A 592 -13.89 24.47 18.02
CA ALA A 592 -14.02 25.17 19.31
C ALA A 592 -15.16 26.18 19.29
N GLY A 593 -15.57 26.66 18.14
CA GLY A 593 -16.66 27.61 17.97
C GLY A 593 -16.83 28.05 16.52
N PHE A 594 -17.79 28.96 16.31
CA PHE A 594 -18.09 29.51 15.00
C PHE A 594 -18.03 31.03 15.06
N TYR A 595 -17.70 31.66 13.96
CA TYR A 595 -17.77 33.10 13.79
C TYR A 595 -18.21 33.43 12.37
N GLU A 596 -18.73 34.63 12.17
CA GLU A 596 -19.10 35.15 10.85
C GLU A 596 -17.83 35.46 10.06
N GLY A 597 -17.58 34.72 8.98
CA GLY A 597 -16.43 34.91 8.11
C GLY A 597 -16.51 36.23 7.39
N GLN A 598 -15.45 37.03 7.41
CA GLN A 598 -15.36 38.27 6.70
C GLN A 598 -14.44 38.16 5.50
N PRO A 599 -14.94 38.15 4.27
CA PRO A 599 -14.08 38.12 3.09
C PRO A 599 -13.33 39.44 2.96
N LEU A 600 -12.08 39.46 3.32
CA LEU A 600 -11.18 40.62 3.17
C LEU A 600 -10.51 40.66 1.79
N THR A 601 -11.20 40.27 0.74
CA THR A 601 -10.67 40.19 -0.64
C THR A 601 -10.24 41.55 -1.21
N GLY A 602 -10.71 42.66 -0.65
CA GLY A 602 -10.26 44.01 -1.03
C GLY A 602 -9.29 44.64 -0.01
N GLY A 603 -8.78 43.92 0.96
CA GLY A 603 -7.93 44.45 2.03
C GLY A 603 -8.66 45.40 2.96
N ILE A 604 -7.93 46.36 3.52
CA ILE A 604 -8.46 47.36 4.48
C ILE A 604 -9.62 48.23 3.87
N ASN A 605 -9.71 48.32 2.55
CA ASN A 605 -10.74 49.07 1.84
C ASN A 605 -12.03 48.26 1.58
N SER A 606 -12.12 47.03 2.01
CA SER A 606 -13.34 46.24 1.91
C SER A 606 -14.42 46.86 2.79
N ASN A 607 -15.57 47.19 2.22
CA ASN A 607 -16.71 47.66 3.00
C ASN A 607 -17.40 46.44 3.63
N VAL A 608 -16.94 46.04 4.80
CA VAL A 608 -17.43 44.88 5.55
C VAL A 608 -18.93 44.94 5.83
N THR A 609 -19.51 46.17 5.86
CA THR A 609 -20.93 46.35 6.13
C THR A 609 -21.84 46.11 4.90
N THR A 610 -21.27 46.03 3.71
CA THR A 610 -21.99 45.78 2.45
C THR A 610 -21.63 44.45 1.79
N SER A 611 -20.57 43.81 2.23
CA SER A 611 -20.22 42.45 1.80
C SER A 611 -21.24 41.47 2.39
N ASN A 612 -21.66 40.50 1.59
CA ASN A 612 -22.55 39.44 2.05
C ASN A 612 -21.78 38.52 3.01
N THR A 613 -21.91 38.76 4.30
CA THR A 613 -21.14 38.14 5.39
C THR A 613 -21.80 36.87 5.93
N GLN A 614 -22.71 36.25 5.16
CA GLN A 614 -23.44 35.04 5.63
C GLN A 614 -22.60 33.75 5.67
N ALA A 615 -21.33 33.79 5.29
CA ALA A 615 -20.45 32.61 5.37
C ALA A 615 -20.05 32.35 6.82
N LEU A 616 -20.50 31.23 7.36
CA LEU A 616 -20.07 30.75 8.67
C LEU A 616 -18.66 30.18 8.58
N SER A 617 -17.75 30.65 9.42
CA SER A 617 -16.39 30.13 9.59
C SER A 617 -16.25 29.49 10.97
N PHE A 618 -15.35 28.52 11.11
CA PHE A 618 -15.15 27.81 12.38
C PHE A 618 -13.81 28.16 13.02
N LEU A 619 -13.84 28.32 14.35
CA LEU A 619 -12.65 28.42 15.17
C LEU A 619 -12.22 26.99 15.55
N LEU A 620 -10.99 26.64 15.23
CA LEU A 620 -10.43 25.34 15.53
C LEU A 620 -9.82 25.30 16.94
N GLY A 621 -9.95 24.19 17.62
CA GLY A 621 -9.23 23.86 18.84
C GLY A 621 -7.76 23.51 18.60
N GLY A 622 -7.10 22.95 19.59
CA GLY A 622 -5.72 22.48 19.45
C GLY A 622 -5.59 21.37 18.42
N LEU A 623 -4.49 21.40 17.66
CA LEU A 623 -4.25 20.50 16.53
C LEU A 623 -4.26 19.03 16.97
N ASN A 624 -5.25 18.27 16.51
CA ASN A 624 -5.39 16.82 16.74
C ASN A 624 -5.44 16.39 18.23
N GLU A 625 -5.93 17.28 19.12
CA GLU A 625 -6.09 16.99 20.56
C GLU A 625 -7.33 16.13 20.85
N GLY A 626 -8.36 16.20 20.00
CA GLY A 626 -9.55 15.34 20.09
C GLY A 626 -9.22 13.91 19.66
N ARG A 627 -10.01 12.94 20.18
CA ARG A 627 -9.93 11.55 19.78
C ARG A 627 -11.31 11.00 19.45
N LEU A 628 -11.47 10.39 18.27
CA LEU A 628 -12.67 9.66 17.89
C LEU A 628 -12.89 8.45 18.82
N PRO A 629 -14.12 7.94 18.92
CA PRO A 629 -14.40 6.69 19.65
C PRO A 629 -13.62 5.50 19.09
N THR A 630 -13.52 4.43 19.89
CA THR A 630 -12.88 3.18 19.46
C THR A 630 -13.65 2.53 18.32
N TYR A 631 -12.91 2.02 17.36
CA TYR A 631 -13.41 1.24 16.23
C TYR A 631 -13.49 -0.25 16.58
N SER A 632 -14.55 -0.94 16.17
CA SER A 632 -14.62 -2.40 16.22
C SER A 632 -15.55 -2.93 15.14
N ARG A 633 -15.10 -3.97 14.40
CA ARG A 633 -15.88 -4.60 13.33
C ARG A 633 -15.65 -6.10 13.31
N LEU A 634 -16.72 -6.87 13.19
CA LEU A 634 -16.70 -8.30 12.96
C LEU A 634 -17.31 -8.60 11.59
N ASP A 635 -16.56 -9.31 10.75
CA ASP A 635 -17.01 -9.80 9.44
C ASP A 635 -17.02 -11.33 9.47
N ILE A 636 -18.04 -11.95 8.90
CA ILE A 636 -18.18 -13.41 8.82
C ILE A 636 -18.50 -13.80 7.38
N GLY A 637 -17.90 -14.89 6.91
CA GLY A 637 -18.15 -15.45 5.60
C GLY A 637 -18.33 -16.96 5.63
N VAL A 638 -19.12 -17.47 4.69
CA VAL A 638 -19.30 -18.89 4.43
C VAL A 638 -19.13 -19.15 2.94
N LYS A 639 -18.18 -20.02 2.62
CA LYS A 639 -17.90 -20.41 1.23
C LYS A 639 -18.27 -21.85 0.99
N LYS A 640 -18.89 -22.13 -0.16
CA LYS A 640 -19.13 -23.47 -0.66
C LYS A 640 -18.51 -23.63 -2.03
N THR A 641 -17.61 -24.60 -2.19
CA THR A 641 -17.02 -24.99 -3.46
C THR A 641 -17.73 -26.22 -4.00
N PHE A 642 -18.14 -26.16 -5.25
CA PHE A 642 -18.61 -27.28 -6.05
C PHE A 642 -17.55 -27.59 -7.09
N GLU A 643 -17.04 -28.79 -7.09
CA GLU A 643 -16.03 -29.26 -8.05
C GLU A 643 -16.71 -30.06 -9.15
N PHE A 644 -16.31 -29.81 -10.39
CA PHE A 644 -16.81 -30.50 -11.59
C PHE A 644 -15.64 -31.16 -12.31
N ASP A 645 -15.93 -31.95 -13.34
CA ASP A 645 -14.90 -32.56 -14.18
C ASP A 645 -14.04 -31.49 -14.89
N ASN A 646 -12.85 -31.87 -15.32
CA ASN A 646 -11.88 -30.99 -16.02
C ASN A 646 -11.37 -29.76 -15.24
N ASP A 647 -11.21 -29.88 -13.93
CA ASP A 647 -10.73 -28.80 -13.03
C ASP A 647 -11.68 -27.57 -12.95
N MET A 648 -12.92 -27.69 -13.41
CA MET A 648 -13.92 -26.62 -13.28
C MET A 648 -14.47 -26.58 -11.86
N LYS A 649 -14.72 -25.39 -11.34
CA LYS A 649 -15.32 -25.22 -10.01
C LYS A 649 -16.26 -24.01 -9.95
N LEU A 650 -17.30 -24.12 -9.14
CA LEU A 650 -18.18 -23.04 -8.78
C LEU A 650 -18.01 -22.75 -7.29
N VAL A 651 -17.72 -21.51 -6.96
CA VAL A 651 -17.60 -21.05 -5.57
C VAL A 651 -18.75 -20.08 -5.29
N ILE A 652 -19.55 -20.40 -4.29
CA ILE A 652 -20.58 -19.50 -3.75
C ILE A 652 -20.05 -18.99 -2.43
N ASP A 653 -20.03 -17.67 -2.27
CA ASP A 653 -19.55 -16.94 -1.08
C ASP A 653 -20.71 -16.09 -0.54
N VAL A 654 -21.10 -16.33 0.71
CA VAL A 654 -22.05 -15.51 1.44
C VAL A 654 -21.30 -14.89 2.60
N SER A 655 -21.31 -13.58 2.68
CA SER A 655 -20.59 -12.85 3.72
C SER A 655 -21.43 -11.74 4.33
N VAL A 656 -21.10 -11.36 5.54
CA VAL A 656 -21.69 -10.22 6.24
C VAL A 656 -20.56 -9.38 6.82
N THR A 657 -20.47 -8.15 6.38
CA THR A 657 -19.57 -7.14 6.93
C THR A 657 -20.27 -6.43 8.08
N ASN A 658 -19.54 -6.12 9.15
CA ASN A 658 -20.05 -5.44 10.35
C ASN A 658 -21.28 -6.17 10.97
N VAL A 659 -21.11 -7.44 11.31
CA VAL A 659 -22.18 -8.37 11.75
C VAL A 659 -23.01 -7.84 12.92
N TYR A 660 -22.40 -7.09 13.84
CA TYR A 660 -23.11 -6.51 14.99
C TYR A 660 -23.60 -5.08 14.77
N ASP A 661 -23.55 -4.62 13.50
CA ASP A 661 -24.08 -3.31 13.08
C ASP A 661 -23.63 -2.13 13.96
N ARG A 662 -22.34 -2.14 14.32
CA ARG A 662 -21.79 -1.07 15.14
C ARG A 662 -21.65 0.21 14.32
N ALA A 663 -22.21 1.30 14.84
CA ALA A 663 -21.96 2.64 14.34
C ALA A 663 -20.52 3.07 14.66
N ASN A 664 -19.57 2.75 13.78
CA ASN A 664 -18.19 3.18 13.90
C ASN A 664 -18.08 4.59 13.33
N VAL A 665 -17.61 5.53 14.13
CA VAL A 665 -17.46 6.92 13.70
C VAL A 665 -16.40 7.01 12.61
N PHE A 666 -16.75 7.67 11.49
CA PHE A 666 -15.86 7.94 10.39
C PHE A 666 -15.21 9.31 10.54
N TYR A 667 -16.02 10.37 10.63
CA TYR A 667 -15.61 11.73 10.96
C TYR A 667 -16.77 12.48 11.62
N ILE A 668 -16.50 13.69 12.07
CA ILE A 668 -17.49 14.63 12.59
C ILE A 668 -17.55 15.81 11.63
N ASP A 669 -18.72 16.05 11.06
CA ASP A 669 -18.95 17.23 10.22
C ASP A 669 -18.72 18.51 11.03
N ARG A 670 -17.94 19.43 10.48
CA ARG A 670 -17.50 20.61 11.21
C ARG A 670 -18.59 21.69 11.33
N PHE A 671 -19.53 21.74 10.37
CA PHE A 671 -20.57 22.75 10.32
C PHE A 671 -21.82 22.30 11.07
N THR A 672 -22.25 21.07 10.83
CA THR A 672 -23.47 20.52 11.45
C THR A 672 -23.19 19.92 12.84
N ALA A 673 -21.92 19.63 13.16
CA ALA A 673 -21.48 18.82 14.30
C ALA A 673 -22.09 17.40 14.31
N GLU A 674 -22.58 16.92 13.18
CA GLU A 674 -23.13 15.59 13.02
C GLU A 674 -22.02 14.54 12.96
N VAL A 675 -22.33 13.37 13.51
CA VAL A 675 -21.42 12.21 13.47
C VAL A 675 -21.71 11.41 12.21
N VAL A 676 -20.77 11.38 11.29
CA VAL A 676 -20.83 10.51 10.11
C VAL A 676 -20.22 9.17 10.44
N ASN A 677 -20.99 8.10 10.24
CA ASN A 677 -20.57 6.74 10.55
C ASN A 677 -20.02 6.03 9.31
N GLN A 678 -19.16 5.06 9.53
CA GLN A 678 -18.72 4.09 8.52
C GLN A 678 -19.89 3.16 8.14
N LEU A 679 -19.65 2.26 7.18
CA LEU A 679 -20.67 1.39 6.65
C LEU A 679 -21.36 0.55 7.73
N PRO A 680 -22.70 0.45 7.70
CA PRO A 680 -23.48 -0.40 8.61
C PRO A 680 -23.31 -1.89 8.26
N ILE A 681 -24.17 -2.75 8.76
CA ILE A 681 -24.19 -4.16 8.37
C ILE A 681 -24.43 -4.31 6.86
N LEU A 682 -23.58 -5.07 6.19
CA LEU A 682 -23.64 -5.31 4.74
C LEU A 682 -23.57 -6.81 4.44
N PRO A 683 -24.71 -7.49 4.25
CA PRO A 683 -24.73 -8.84 3.72
C PRO A 683 -24.41 -8.83 2.22
N ALA A 684 -23.60 -9.77 1.75
CA ALA A 684 -23.22 -9.89 0.37
C ALA A 684 -23.25 -11.35 -0.13
N LEU A 685 -23.53 -11.51 -1.40
CA LEU A 685 -23.49 -12.78 -2.12
C LEU A 685 -22.54 -12.65 -3.32
N GLY A 686 -21.65 -13.61 -3.48
CA GLY A 686 -20.76 -13.73 -4.64
C GLY A 686 -20.81 -15.12 -5.24
N ILE A 687 -20.71 -15.19 -6.55
CA ILE A 687 -20.66 -16.43 -7.32
C ILE A 687 -19.49 -16.32 -8.29
N ASN A 688 -18.55 -17.27 -8.22
CA ASN A 688 -17.37 -17.31 -9.09
C ASN A 688 -17.28 -18.68 -9.75
N TYR A 689 -17.22 -18.69 -11.08
CA TYR A 689 -17.05 -19.90 -11.89
C TYR A 689 -15.67 -19.92 -12.54
N TYR A 690 -14.92 -20.97 -12.26
CA TYR A 690 -13.58 -21.22 -12.78
C TYR A 690 -13.64 -22.33 -13.83
N PHE A 691 -13.02 -22.10 -15.00
CA PHE A 691 -13.04 -23.04 -16.13
C PHE A 691 -11.67 -23.22 -16.78
#